data_f9bd0bac682e8ad52efca678ea0c3fd9
#
_entry.id   f9bd0bac682e8ad52efca678ea0c3fd9
#
_cell.length_a   1.000
_cell.length_b   1.000
_cell.length_c   1.000
_cell.angle_alpha   90.00
_cell.angle_beta   90.00
_cell.angle_gamma   90.00
#
_symmetry.space_group_name_H-M   'P 1'
#
loop_
_entity.id
_entity.type
_entity.pdbx_description
1 polymer ?
#
loop_
_entity_poly.entity_id
_entity_poly.type
_entity_poly.pdbx_seq_one_letter_code
_entity_poly.pdbx_strand_id
1 'polypeptide(L)'
;MAGCSERTDPTPELLPLPQEVVWSKGAFQKSEVSLSGDPSVVGIVGEWLDGAGIKRSDTATGKVNVRLVERIDQAVVNQEEAYNLTVSQEEISIEAVTEKGVYWAVQTLRQLTDRSTREVRIPCCEIIDWPAFGIRGFMHDTGRSYISLEEIKREIEILSLYKINTFHWHLTENQAWRLESKIYPQLTSPENMTRYPGCCYTQEQVREFLDFCHRHQVLVIPEIDMPGHSAAFTRTFGCDMQSPKGKGIIKELLAEACDLFAEEPYFHIGTDEVHFTDPDFVPEMVALVRSKGKKAISWSPGCEYAPGEIDIAQLWSYMGKPKPGIPSIDSKFRYANHFDLFGDIVAVYNSRICDAEYGSADALGTIMAVWNDHKLPDERNILLQNAFFPYILAIAERSWIGGGSEYFDGNGVILPDESSDVFKKFADFERRMLWHKDNFLKGEPFPYVRQTNVHWAVTDAFPNEGDLSRSFPPEDGISDSYSFEGKEYGVHRVTGAGIYLRHFWSLWYPFPALFKNPAENSTAYAYTWVYSPKTQDVGILVEFQNYSRSVNDVPPPAGHWDYRGSRIWLNDQELFPPEWTNSPDVRSPEIDQGNENCTARPPLPVHLNKGWNKVFMKLPVGKFTTPEIWLVKWAFTAVFVTPDGSRAVDGLIYSPDKSK
;
A
#
# COMPACT_ATOMS: atom_id res chain seq x y z
N MET A 1 -1.63 -8.50 52.97
CA MET A 1 -2.72 -8.06 52.12
C MET A 1 -2.12 -7.81 50.72
N ALA A 2 -2.26 -8.79 49.84
CA ALA A 2 -1.80 -8.66 48.48
C ALA A 2 -2.83 -7.83 47.70
N GLY A 3 -2.45 -6.64 47.27
CA GLY A 3 -3.26 -5.82 46.36
C GLY A 3 -3.42 -6.53 45.03
N CYS A 4 -4.63 -6.97 44.72
CA CYS A 4 -5.01 -7.28 43.32
C CYS A 4 -4.87 -6.00 42.50
N SER A 5 -3.85 -5.92 41.67
CA SER A 5 -3.85 -4.97 40.58
C SER A 5 -5.04 -5.34 39.66
N GLU A 6 -6.04 -4.46 39.57
CA GLU A 6 -7.09 -4.58 38.58
C GLU A 6 -6.38 -4.67 37.19
N ARG A 7 -6.43 -5.83 36.54
CA ARG A 7 -6.09 -5.95 35.13
C ARG A 7 -7.10 -5.09 34.39
N THR A 8 -6.68 -3.92 33.96
CA THR A 8 -7.39 -3.21 32.88
C THR A 8 -7.29 -4.10 31.64
N ASP A 9 -8.43 -4.51 31.12
CA ASP A 9 -8.46 -5.27 29.84
C ASP A 9 -7.69 -4.48 28.77
N PRO A 10 -6.84 -5.13 27.96
CA PRO A 10 -6.13 -4.45 26.89
C PRO A 10 -7.12 -3.82 25.92
N THR A 11 -6.87 -2.58 25.53
CA THR A 11 -7.65 -1.88 24.50
C THR A 11 -7.52 -2.64 23.18
N PRO A 12 -8.64 -2.93 22.48
CA PRO A 12 -8.59 -3.58 21.17
C PRO A 12 -7.78 -2.78 20.14
N GLU A 13 -7.08 -3.51 19.26
CA GLU A 13 -6.22 -2.95 18.22
C GLU A 13 -7.03 -2.70 16.94
N LEU A 14 -7.96 -1.74 16.94
CA LEU A 14 -8.78 -1.42 15.78
C LEU A 14 -7.96 -0.78 14.64
N LEU A 15 -8.23 -1.19 13.40
CA LEU A 15 -7.67 -0.63 12.18
C LEU A 15 -8.71 -0.70 11.04
N PRO A 16 -9.15 0.43 10.44
CA PRO A 16 -8.84 1.80 10.85
C PRO A 16 -9.39 2.15 12.24
N LEU A 17 -8.79 3.15 12.88
CA LEU A 17 -9.35 3.74 14.08
C LEU A 17 -10.73 4.34 13.78
N PRO A 18 -11.73 4.15 14.65
CA PRO A 18 -12.98 4.89 14.57
C PRO A 18 -12.75 6.39 14.77
N GLN A 19 -13.65 7.21 14.25
CA GLN A 19 -13.62 8.67 14.49
C GLN A 19 -13.75 8.99 15.97
N GLU A 20 -14.66 8.30 16.66
CA GLU A 20 -14.86 8.46 18.10
C GLU A 20 -15.04 7.08 18.76
N VAL A 21 -14.37 6.86 19.88
CA VAL A 21 -14.56 5.64 20.69
C VAL A 21 -14.45 5.93 22.19
N VAL A 22 -15.40 5.44 22.95
CA VAL A 22 -15.40 5.48 24.42
C VAL A 22 -15.47 4.04 24.94
N TRP A 23 -14.41 3.63 25.63
CA TRP A 23 -14.34 2.31 26.25
C TRP A 23 -15.01 2.29 27.61
N SER A 24 -15.77 1.22 27.91
CA SER A 24 -16.44 0.98 29.19
C SER A 24 -15.98 -0.32 29.82
N LYS A 25 -16.14 -0.46 31.11
CA LYS A 25 -15.79 -1.70 31.84
C LYS A 25 -16.73 -2.85 31.47
N GLY A 26 -16.18 -4.05 31.30
CA GLY A 26 -16.91 -5.27 31.03
C GLY A 26 -16.90 -5.67 29.57
N ALA A 27 -17.62 -6.72 29.25
CA ALA A 27 -17.71 -7.24 27.88
C ALA A 27 -19.07 -7.93 27.69
N PHE A 28 -19.55 -7.91 26.44
CA PHE A 28 -20.64 -8.76 25.98
C PHE A 28 -20.09 -10.19 25.84
N GLN A 29 -20.72 -11.13 26.57
CA GLN A 29 -20.30 -12.53 26.61
C GLN A 29 -21.56 -13.41 26.57
N LYS A 30 -22.22 -13.44 25.43
CA LYS A 30 -23.42 -14.25 25.24
C LYS A 30 -23.20 -15.24 24.10
N SER A 31 -23.45 -16.50 24.33
CA SER A 31 -23.40 -17.56 23.30
C SER A 31 -24.72 -17.64 22.48
N GLU A 32 -25.78 -16.97 22.94
CA GLU A 32 -27.09 -16.93 22.30
C GLU A 32 -27.71 -15.55 22.45
N VAL A 33 -28.33 -15.04 21.36
CA VAL A 33 -28.92 -13.70 21.30
C VAL A 33 -30.27 -13.70 20.61
N SER A 34 -31.14 -12.77 21.00
CA SER A 34 -32.26 -12.37 20.15
C SER A 34 -31.81 -11.29 19.19
N LEU A 35 -32.00 -11.51 17.89
CA LEU A 35 -31.69 -10.57 16.84
C LEU A 35 -32.98 -9.87 16.39
N SER A 36 -32.99 -8.55 16.42
CA SER A 36 -34.10 -7.73 15.96
C SER A 36 -33.63 -6.53 15.16
N GLY A 37 -34.48 -5.98 14.33
CA GLY A 37 -34.19 -4.74 13.60
C GLY A 37 -34.84 -4.64 12.25
N ASP A 38 -34.33 -3.70 11.44
CA ASP A 38 -34.85 -3.43 10.10
C ASP A 38 -34.64 -4.65 9.18
N PRO A 39 -35.73 -5.16 8.53
CA PRO A 39 -35.66 -6.35 7.67
C PRO A 39 -34.64 -6.25 6.53
N SER A 40 -34.32 -5.05 6.05
CA SER A 40 -33.42 -4.85 4.92
C SER A 40 -31.94 -5.08 5.30
N VAL A 41 -31.58 -4.94 6.58
CA VAL A 41 -30.17 -4.98 7.03
C VAL A 41 -29.89 -6.03 8.12
N VAL A 42 -30.92 -6.59 8.75
CA VAL A 42 -30.78 -7.60 9.80
C VAL A 42 -30.00 -8.84 9.36
N GLY A 43 -30.07 -9.17 8.06
CA GLY A 43 -29.31 -10.27 7.46
C GLY A 43 -27.80 -10.11 7.57
N ILE A 44 -27.28 -8.89 7.36
CA ILE A 44 -25.84 -8.58 7.45
C ILE A 44 -25.31 -8.89 8.86
N VAL A 45 -26.06 -8.51 9.88
CA VAL A 45 -25.74 -8.78 11.28
C VAL A 45 -25.89 -10.27 11.60
N GLY A 46 -26.91 -10.93 11.03
CA GLY A 46 -27.12 -12.37 11.17
C GLY A 46 -25.96 -13.20 10.65
N GLU A 47 -25.40 -12.87 9.50
CA GLU A 47 -24.22 -13.54 8.93
C GLU A 47 -22.97 -13.38 9.83
N TRP A 48 -22.79 -12.20 10.42
CA TRP A 48 -21.70 -12.01 11.40
C TRP A 48 -21.89 -12.88 12.64
N LEU A 49 -23.11 -12.95 13.22
CA LEU A 49 -23.43 -13.79 14.38
C LEU A 49 -23.14 -15.27 14.10
N ASP A 50 -23.57 -15.77 12.93
CA ASP A 50 -23.31 -17.14 12.49
C ASP A 50 -21.81 -17.41 12.37
N GLY A 51 -21.06 -16.49 11.73
CA GLY A 51 -19.61 -16.54 11.61
C GLY A 51 -18.86 -16.40 12.94
N ALA A 52 -19.45 -15.72 13.92
CA ALA A 52 -18.91 -15.63 15.29
C ALA A 52 -19.27 -16.85 16.16
N GLY A 53 -20.17 -17.72 15.70
CA GLY A 53 -20.65 -18.87 16.46
C GLY A 53 -21.66 -18.50 17.56
N ILE A 54 -22.31 -17.32 17.46
CA ILE A 54 -23.34 -16.86 18.37
C ILE A 54 -24.71 -17.34 17.86
N LYS A 55 -25.41 -18.14 18.63
CA LYS A 55 -26.71 -18.67 18.25
C LYS A 55 -27.81 -17.61 18.29
N ARG A 56 -28.78 -17.70 17.40
CA ARG A 56 -29.97 -16.85 17.39
C ARG A 56 -31.16 -17.56 18.01
N SER A 57 -31.86 -16.92 18.97
CA SER A 57 -33.04 -17.45 19.65
C SER A 57 -33.91 -16.32 20.17
N ASP A 58 -35.19 -16.38 19.91
CA ASP A 58 -36.19 -15.35 20.35
C ASP A 58 -36.32 -15.27 21.88
N THR A 59 -35.88 -16.32 22.60
CA THR A 59 -35.94 -16.41 24.08
C THR A 59 -34.62 -16.04 24.76
N ALA A 60 -33.57 -15.72 23.98
CA ALA A 60 -32.26 -15.36 24.53
C ALA A 60 -32.32 -14.05 25.34
N THR A 61 -31.51 -13.97 26.40
CA THR A 61 -31.40 -12.76 27.23
C THR A 61 -30.44 -11.74 26.59
N GLY A 62 -29.44 -12.18 25.84
CA GLY A 62 -28.58 -11.31 25.08
C GLY A 62 -29.34 -10.72 23.90
N LYS A 63 -29.12 -9.44 23.61
CA LYS A 63 -29.85 -8.73 22.54
C LYS A 63 -28.86 -8.19 21.51
N VAL A 64 -29.26 -8.28 20.24
CA VAL A 64 -28.62 -7.56 19.15
C VAL A 64 -29.69 -6.85 18.34
N ASN A 65 -29.56 -5.54 18.23
CA ASN A 65 -30.54 -4.70 17.54
C ASN A 65 -29.84 -3.87 16.46
N VAL A 66 -30.47 -3.83 15.25
CA VAL A 66 -29.97 -3.01 14.14
C VAL A 66 -31.11 -2.18 13.56
N ARG A 67 -30.89 -0.89 13.40
CA ARG A 67 -31.88 0.03 12.80
C ARG A 67 -31.24 1.02 11.86
N LEU A 68 -31.99 1.40 10.83
CA LEU A 68 -31.65 2.51 9.97
C LEU A 68 -32.16 3.82 10.57
N VAL A 69 -31.34 4.87 10.49
CA VAL A 69 -31.65 6.23 10.95
C VAL A 69 -31.46 7.23 9.82
N GLU A 70 -32.08 8.40 9.90
CA GLU A 70 -31.97 9.39 8.83
C GLU A 70 -30.57 9.99 8.72
N ARG A 71 -29.88 10.14 9.85
CA ARG A 71 -28.50 10.68 9.90
C ARG A 71 -27.79 10.33 11.22
N ILE A 72 -26.48 10.43 11.20
CA ILE A 72 -25.58 10.43 12.37
C ILE A 72 -25.06 11.87 12.49
N ASP A 73 -25.43 12.58 13.56
CA ASP A 73 -25.19 14.02 13.68
C ASP A 73 -23.73 14.42 13.67
N GLN A 74 -22.85 13.56 14.18
CA GLN A 74 -21.40 13.78 14.24
C GLN A 74 -20.73 13.59 12.88
N ALA A 75 -21.30 12.80 11.99
CA ALA A 75 -20.70 12.55 10.69
C ALA A 75 -20.84 13.80 9.79
N VAL A 76 -19.70 14.43 9.51
CA VAL A 76 -19.65 15.68 8.73
C VAL A 76 -19.60 15.45 7.22
N VAL A 77 -19.21 14.23 6.79
CA VAL A 77 -19.11 13.78 5.40
C VAL A 77 -19.54 12.32 5.28
N ASN A 78 -19.82 11.84 4.08
CA ASN A 78 -20.11 10.41 3.78
C ASN A 78 -21.16 9.79 4.73
N GLN A 79 -22.25 10.50 4.95
CA GLN A 79 -23.34 10.10 5.85
C GLN A 79 -23.87 8.69 5.57
N GLU A 80 -23.90 8.28 4.31
CA GLU A 80 -24.38 6.96 3.89
C GLU A 80 -23.56 5.79 4.43
N GLU A 81 -22.34 6.05 4.87
CA GLU A 81 -21.45 5.04 5.46
C GLU A 81 -21.35 5.17 6.99
N ALA A 82 -22.03 6.16 7.58
CA ALA A 82 -21.94 6.45 9.01
C ALA A 82 -22.76 5.47 9.87
N TYR A 83 -22.23 5.20 11.08
CA TYR A 83 -22.89 4.35 12.05
C TYR A 83 -22.55 4.71 13.51
N ASN A 84 -23.47 4.35 14.42
CA ASN A 84 -23.24 4.25 15.85
C ASN A 84 -23.22 2.76 16.23
N LEU A 85 -22.28 2.36 17.06
CA LEU A 85 -22.18 1.02 17.61
C LEU A 85 -22.05 1.11 19.12
N THR A 86 -23.01 0.57 19.85
CA THR A 86 -22.97 0.45 21.30
C THR A 86 -22.90 -1.01 21.72
N VAL A 87 -21.90 -1.36 22.51
CA VAL A 87 -21.74 -2.68 23.11
C VAL A 87 -21.82 -2.56 24.62
N SER A 88 -22.83 -3.15 25.22
CA SER A 88 -22.99 -3.34 26.67
C SER A 88 -22.84 -4.82 27.05
N GLN A 89 -22.92 -5.15 28.34
CA GLN A 89 -22.87 -6.56 28.76
C GLN A 89 -24.10 -7.38 28.31
N GLU A 90 -25.23 -6.73 28.02
CA GLU A 90 -26.50 -7.38 27.71
C GLU A 90 -26.95 -7.16 26.24
N GLU A 91 -26.45 -6.12 25.61
CA GLU A 91 -26.95 -5.70 24.30
C GLU A 91 -25.86 -5.14 23.39
N ILE A 92 -25.96 -5.45 22.09
CA ILE A 92 -25.26 -4.79 21.00
C ILE A 92 -26.30 -4.03 20.18
N SER A 93 -26.11 -2.72 20.00
CA SER A 93 -26.97 -1.88 19.20
C SER A 93 -26.18 -1.24 18.05
N ILE A 94 -26.71 -1.35 16.83
CA ILE A 94 -26.18 -0.72 15.63
C ILE A 94 -27.24 0.24 15.08
N GLU A 95 -26.87 1.50 14.90
CA GLU A 95 -27.65 2.49 14.15
C GLU A 95 -26.80 2.96 12.98
N ALA A 96 -27.34 2.95 11.78
CA ALA A 96 -26.62 3.37 10.58
C ALA A 96 -27.55 4.10 9.61
N VAL A 97 -26.98 4.91 8.73
CA VAL A 97 -27.79 5.66 7.76
C VAL A 97 -28.23 4.77 6.60
N THR A 98 -27.35 3.84 6.17
CA THR A 98 -27.68 2.85 5.12
C THR A 98 -27.12 1.47 5.47
N GLU A 99 -27.36 0.50 4.60
CA GLU A 99 -26.78 -0.84 4.69
C GLU A 99 -25.24 -0.82 4.70
N LYS A 100 -24.59 0.16 4.02
CA LYS A 100 -23.12 0.33 4.04
C LYS A 100 -22.63 0.60 5.45
N GLY A 101 -23.27 1.53 6.17
CA GLY A 101 -22.93 1.81 7.56
C GLY A 101 -23.10 0.60 8.47
N VAL A 102 -24.16 -0.20 8.28
CA VAL A 102 -24.34 -1.48 9.00
C VAL A 102 -23.20 -2.46 8.68
N TYR A 103 -22.82 -2.56 7.41
CA TYR A 103 -21.71 -3.42 6.99
C TYR A 103 -20.39 -3.02 7.65
N TRP A 104 -20.07 -1.72 7.72
CA TRP A 104 -18.86 -1.24 8.39
C TRP A 104 -18.90 -1.40 9.92
N ALA A 105 -20.04 -1.23 10.54
CA ALA A 105 -20.23 -1.55 11.96
C ALA A 105 -19.93 -3.03 12.24
N VAL A 106 -20.38 -3.93 11.36
CA VAL A 106 -20.09 -5.37 11.44
C VAL A 106 -18.59 -5.65 11.27
N GLN A 107 -17.88 -4.94 10.37
CA GLN A 107 -16.42 -5.10 10.26
C GLN A 107 -15.71 -4.68 11.55
N THR A 108 -16.16 -3.61 12.19
CA THR A 108 -15.65 -3.21 13.51
C THR A 108 -15.95 -4.26 14.58
N LEU A 109 -17.15 -4.82 14.61
CA LEU A 109 -17.49 -5.93 15.52
C LEU A 109 -16.62 -7.17 15.30
N ARG A 110 -16.27 -7.49 14.04
CA ARG A 110 -15.35 -8.60 13.72
C ARG A 110 -13.97 -8.39 14.36
N GLN A 111 -13.46 -7.16 14.34
CA GLN A 111 -12.17 -6.82 14.96
C GLN A 111 -12.26 -6.79 16.50
N LEU A 112 -13.40 -6.38 17.07
CA LEU A 112 -13.64 -6.39 18.50
C LEU A 112 -13.85 -7.78 19.07
N THR A 113 -14.22 -8.76 18.24
CA THR A 113 -14.58 -10.11 18.66
C THR A 113 -13.34 -10.92 19.01
N ASP A 114 -13.07 -11.10 20.30
CA ASP A 114 -12.03 -11.99 20.78
C ASP A 114 -12.49 -13.46 20.71
N ARG A 115 -11.77 -14.23 19.89
CA ARG A 115 -11.99 -15.67 19.67
C ARG A 115 -10.89 -16.53 20.33
N SER A 116 -10.00 -15.94 21.08
CA SER A 116 -8.92 -16.68 21.76
C SER A 116 -9.44 -17.50 22.93
N THR A 117 -10.64 -17.19 23.42
CA THR A 117 -11.33 -17.89 24.49
C THR A 117 -12.41 -18.83 23.93
N ARG A 118 -12.87 -19.79 24.78
CA ARG A 118 -13.95 -20.70 24.41
C ARG A 118 -15.31 -19.98 24.19
N GLU A 119 -15.49 -18.82 24.78
CA GLU A 119 -16.67 -17.98 24.67
C GLU A 119 -16.31 -16.70 23.94
N VAL A 120 -17.19 -16.27 23.04
CA VAL A 120 -17.04 -14.99 22.33
C VAL A 120 -17.08 -13.86 23.33
N ARG A 121 -16.10 -12.95 23.25
CA ARG A 121 -15.98 -11.79 24.13
C ARG A 121 -15.82 -10.53 23.30
N ILE A 122 -16.68 -9.54 23.52
CA ILE A 122 -16.67 -8.25 22.84
C ILE A 122 -16.63 -7.16 23.91
N PRO A 123 -15.60 -6.31 23.99
CA PRO A 123 -15.48 -5.28 25.02
C PRO A 123 -16.61 -4.25 24.94
N CYS A 124 -17.08 -3.77 26.09
CA CYS A 124 -18.09 -2.71 26.14
C CYS A 124 -17.53 -1.39 25.62
N CYS A 125 -18.24 -0.77 24.67
CA CYS A 125 -17.83 0.50 24.06
C CYS A 125 -19.01 1.25 23.45
N GLU A 126 -18.79 2.53 23.21
CA GLU A 126 -19.62 3.38 22.34
C GLU A 126 -18.72 3.90 21.22
N ILE A 127 -19.11 3.65 19.97
CA ILE A 127 -18.37 4.07 18.77
C ILE A 127 -19.31 4.89 17.89
N ILE A 128 -18.83 6.05 17.46
CA ILE A 128 -19.47 6.87 16.44
C ILE A 128 -18.46 6.97 15.30
N ASP A 129 -18.84 6.52 14.09
CA ASP A 129 -17.84 6.32 13.04
C ASP A 129 -18.37 6.58 11.65
N TRP A 130 -17.52 7.12 10.79
CA TRP A 130 -17.74 7.40 9.37
C TRP A 130 -16.40 7.56 8.64
N PRO A 131 -16.31 7.28 7.33
CA PRO A 131 -15.10 7.51 6.57
C PRO A 131 -14.90 8.99 6.26
N ALA A 132 -13.65 9.45 6.34
CA ALA A 132 -13.28 10.79 5.88
C ALA A 132 -13.41 10.93 4.35
N PHE A 133 -13.09 9.85 3.59
CA PHE A 133 -13.17 9.84 2.12
C PHE A 133 -14.10 8.73 1.62
N GLY A 134 -14.89 9.02 0.59
CA GLY A 134 -15.86 8.08 0.01
C GLY A 134 -15.20 6.96 -0.81
N ILE A 135 -14.15 7.24 -1.57
CA ILE A 135 -13.39 6.24 -2.34
C ILE A 135 -12.14 5.83 -1.56
N ARG A 136 -12.04 4.53 -1.26
CA ARG A 136 -10.93 3.92 -0.53
C ARG A 136 -10.60 2.60 -1.21
N GLY A 137 -9.60 2.62 -2.10
CA GLY A 137 -9.45 1.52 -3.04
C GLY A 137 -8.03 1.02 -3.25
N PHE A 138 -7.99 -0.08 -4.00
CA PHE A 138 -6.77 -0.64 -4.58
C PHE A 138 -7.01 -0.97 -6.06
N MET A 139 -5.92 -1.02 -6.81
CA MET A 139 -5.91 -1.34 -8.22
C MET A 139 -4.95 -2.48 -8.50
N HIS A 140 -5.34 -3.40 -9.37
CA HIS A 140 -4.45 -4.38 -9.97
C HIS A 140 -4.33 -4.21 -11.48
N ASP A 141 -3.08 -4.21 -11.95
CA ASP A 141 -2.73 -4.30 -13.35
C ASP A 141 -2.80 -5.75 -13.83
N THR A 142 -4.03 -6.18 -14.14
CA THR A 142 -4.26 -7.53 -14.67
C THR A 142 -3.93 -7.64 -16.15
N GLY A 143 -3.81 -6.53 -16.84
CA GLY A 143 -3.35 -6.46 -18.24
C GLY A 143 -1.94 -7.01 -18.40
N ARG A 144 -0.97 -6.54 -17.57
CA ARG A 144 0.41 -7.04 -17.59
C ARG A 144 0.54 -8.40 -16.89
N SER A 145 -0.09 -8.60 -15.74
CA SER A 145 -0.02 -9.87 -15.00
C SER A 145 -1.40 -10.36 -14.61
N TYR A 146 -1.80 -11.51 -15.18
CA TYR A 146 -3.09 -12.12 -14.83
C TYR A 146 -3.12 -12.47 -13.33
N ILE A 147 -4.21 -12.12 -12.67
CA ILE A 147 -4.52 -12.48 -11.29
C ILE A 147 -5.85 -13.21 -11.30
N SER A 148 -5.93 -14.35 -10.63
CA SER A 148 -7.17 -15.15 -10.58
C SER A 148 -8.29 -14.42 -9.84
N LEU A 149 -9.54 -14.69 -10.22
CA LEU A 149 -10.67 -14.12 -9.48
C LEU A 149 -10.77 -14.67 -8.05
N GLU A 150 -10.26 -15.87 -7.80
CA GLU A 150 -10.15 -16.42 -6.47
C GLU A 150 -9.23 -15.57 -5.59
N GLU A 151 -8.07 -15.17 -6.12
CA GLU A 151 -7.13 -14.32 -5.40
C GLU A 151 -7.73 -12.93 -5.15
N ILE A 152 -8.32 -12.28 -6.17
CA ILE A 152 -8.95 -10.97 -6.01
C ILE A 152 -10.12 -11.02 -5.01
N LYS A 153 -10.97 -12.05 -5.05
CA LYS A 153 -12.05 -12.25 -4.07
C LYS A 153 -11.51 -12.38 -2.65
N ARG A 154 -10.42 -13.16 -2.48
CA ARG A 154 -9.76 -13.31 -1.17
C ARG A 154 -9.23 -11.98 -0.65
N GLU A 155 -8.61 -11.16 -1.50
CA GLU A 155 -8.17 -9.82 -1.14
C GLU A 155 -9.33 -8.93 -0.73
N ILE A 156 -10.44 -8.93 -1.47
CA ILE A 156 -11.65 -8.17 -1.15
C ILE A 156 -12.23 -8.58 0.20
N GLU A 157 -12.32 -9.88 0.50
CA GLU A 157 -12.76 -10.37 1.80
C GLU A 157 -11.88 -9.87 2.95
N ILE A 158 -10.57 -9.93 2.78
CA ILE A 158 -9.61 -9.41 3.77
C ILE A 158 -9.74 -7.89 3.90
N LEU A 159 -9.75 -7.18 2.79
CA LEU A 159 -9.72 -5.71 2.78
C LEU A 159 -11.04 -5.08 3.21
N SER A 160 -12.16 -5.78 3.07
CA SER A 160 -13.43 -5.33 3.62
C SER A 160 -13.41 -5.21 5.15
N LEU A 161 -12.62 -6.05 5.86
CA LEU A 161 -12.36 -5.91 7.30
C LEU A 161 -11.73 -4.55 7.64
N TYR A 162 -10.96 -3.98 6.71
CA TYR A 162 -10.28 -2.70 6.83
C TYR A 162 -11.05 -1.56 6.13
N LYS A 163 -12.32 -1.80 5.79
CA LYS A 163 -13.27 -0.82 5.24
C LYS A 163 -12.82 -0.23 3.88
N ILE A 164 -12.04 -0.99 3.12
CA ILE A 164 -11.76 -0.70 1.70
C ILE A 164 -13.03 -1.02 0.91
N ASN A 165 -13.44 -0.10 0.04
CA ASN A 165 -14.71 -0.17 -0.66
C ASN A 165 -14.62 -0.03 -2.19
N THR A 166 -13.43 -0.03 -2.76
CA THR A 166 -13.25 0.19 -4.21
C THR A 166 -12.15 -0.70 -4.76
N PHE A 167 -12.46 -1.41 -5.84
CA PHE A 167 -11.50 -2.14 -6.65
C PHE A 167 -11.43 -1.52 -8.05
N HIS A 168 -10.27 -0.98 -8.42
CA HIS A 168 -9.99 -0.48 -9.77
C HIS A 168 -9.33 -1.60 -10.58
N TRP A 169 -9.98 -2.03 -11.62
CA TRP A 169 -9.60 -3.19 -12.42
C TRP A 169 -9.00 -2.78 -13.75
N HIS A 170 -7.67 -2.70 -13.83
CA HIS A 170 -6.95 -2.39 -15.06
C HIS A 170 -6.87 -3.64 -15.94
N LEU A 171 -7.79 -3.74 -16.92
CA LEU A 171 -8.09 -4.97 -17.67
C LEU A 171 -7.29 -5.14 -18.95
N THR A 172 -6.67 -4.06 -19.45
CA THR A 172 -6.05 -4.05 -20.78
C THR A 172 -4.70 -3.37 -20.77
N GLU A 173 -3.73 -3.92 -21.50
CA GLU A 173 -2.37 -3.43 -21.58
C GLU A 173 -1.64 -3.87 -22.87
N ASN A 174 -0.41 -3.41 -23.03
CA ASN A 174 0.45 -3.85 -24.13
C ASN A 174 0.62 -5.38 -24.17
N GLN A 175 0.67 -6.04 -23.01
CA GLN A 175 0.88 -7.47 -22.89
C GLN A 175 -0.36 -8.28 -23.22
N ALA A 176 -1.53 -7.84 -22.77
CA ALA A 176 -2.76 -8.58 -23.04
C ALA A 176 -4.03 -7.73 -22.87
N TRP A 177 -5.07 -8.17 -23.52
CA TRP A 177 -6.46 -7.78 -23.27
C TRP A 177 -7.13 -8.91 -22.48
N ARG A 178 -7.58 -8.63 -21.25
CA ARG A 178 -8.06 -9.67 -20.32
C ARG A 178 -9.59 -9.84 -20.27
N LEU A 179 -10.35 -8.91 -20.81
CA LEU A 179 -11.81 -8.96 -20.79
C LEU A 179 -12.35 -9.65 -22.06
N GLU A 180 -13.15 -10.70 -21.89
CA GLU A 180 -13.81 -11.35 -23.01
C GLU A 180 -14.73 -10.38 -23.74
N SER A 181 -14.61 -10.33 -25.07
CA SER A 181 -15.56 -9.66 -25.96
C SER A 181 -16.34 -10.69 -26.78
N LYS A 182 -17.64 -10.57 -26.81
CA LYS A 182 -18.50 -11.41 -27.66
C LYS A 182 -18.51 -10.90 -29.11
N ILE A 183 -18.24 -9.59 -29.31
CA ILE A 183 -18.17 -8.97 -30.63
C ILE A 183 -16.83 -9.31 -31.29
N TYR A 184 -15.74 -9.29 -30.50
CA TYR A 184 -14.38 -9.50 -30.98
C TYR A 184 -13.63 -10.56 -30.16
N PRO A 185 -14.05 -11.87 -30.24
CA PRO A 185 -13.47 -12.93 -29.38
C PRO A 185 -11.98 -13.16 -29.62
N GLN A 186 -11.42 -12.72 -30.78
CA GLN A 186 -9.98 -12.83 -31.07
C GLN A 186 -9.09 -11.97 -30.16
N LEU A 187 -9.64 -10.97 -29.44
CA LEU A 187 -8.87 -10.15 -28.49
C LEU A 187 -8.24 -10.97 -27.38
N THR A 188 -8.94 -12.00 -26.92
CA THR A 188 -8.48 -12.89 -25.84
C THR A 188 -7.82 -14.17 -26.36
N SER A 189 -7.55 -14.26 -27.66
CA SER A 189 -6.79 -15.37 -28.23
C SER A 189 -5.34 -15.40 -27.69
N PRO A 190 -4.80 -16.60 -27.37
CA PRO A 190 -3.45 -16.73 -26.82
C PRO A 190 -2.34 -16.09 -27.65
N GLU A 191 -2.46 -16.12 -28.98
CA GLU A 191 -1.51 -15.50 -29.92
C GLU A 191 -1.42 -13.97 -29.84
N ASN A 192 -2.43 -13.32 -29.28
CA ASN A 192 -2.48 -11.87 -29.08
C ASN A 192 -1.99 -11.43 -27.68
N MET A 193 -1.55 -12.37 -26.85
CA MET A 193 -1.03 -12.12 -25.51
C MET A 193 0.46 -12.44 -25.42
N THR A 194 1.27 -11.52 -24.92
CA THR A 194 2.72 -11.74 -24.70
C THR A 194 3.03 -12.27 -23.29
N ARG A 195 2.11 -12.07 -22.33
CA ARG A 195 2.21 -12.63 -20.98
C ARG A 195 0.94 -13.40 -20.65
N TYR A 196 1.06 -14.55 -20.00
CA TYR A 196 -0.04 -15.41 -19.57
C TYR A 196 -1.03 -15.70 -20.70
N PRO A 197 -0.57 -16.31 -21.82
CA PRO A 197 -1.42 -16.56 -23.00
C PRO A 197 -2.67 -17.37 -22.65
N GLY A 198 -3.84 -16.93 -23.11
CA GLY A 198 -5.11 -17.58 -22.86
C GLY A 198 -5.75 -17.29 -21.48
N CYS A 199 -5.06 -16.59 -20.58
CA CYS A 199 -5.63 -16.15 -19.31
C CYS A 199 -6.47 -14.88 -19.52
N CYS A 200 -7.78 -14.97 -19.33
CA CYS A 200 -8.74 -13.87 -19.45
C CYS A 200 -9.95 -14.10 -18.54
N TYR A 201 -10.78 -13.10 -18.39
CA TYR A 201 -12.02 -13.15 -17.62
C TYR A 201 -13.20 -13.21 -18.59
N THR A 202 -14.04 -14.25 -18.47
CA THR A 202 -15.28 -14.35 -19.25
C THR A 202 -16.31 -13.36 -18.71
N GLN A 203 -17.24 -12.93 -19.56
CA GLN A 203 -18.32 -12.04 -19.12
C GLN A 203 -19.22 -12.67 -18.04
N GLU A 204 -19.36 -13.99 -18.02
CA GLU A 204 -20.07 -14.71 -16.96
C GLU A 204 -19.33 -14.63 -15.63
N GLN A 205 -18.04 -14.92 -15.63
CA GLN A 205 -17.19 -14.75 -14.45
C GLN A 205 -17.19 -13.33 -13.92
N VAL A 206 -17.18 -12.32 -14.80
CA VAL A 206 -17.26 -10.91 -14.41
C VAL A 206 -18.57 -10.61 -13.69
N ARG A 207 -19.72 -11.08 -14.20
CA ARG A 207 -21.01 -10.87 -13.51
C ARG A 207 -21.03 -11.49 -12.12
N GLU A 208 -20.61 -12.75 -12.00
CA GLU A 208 -20.51 -13.42 -10.69
C GLU A 208 -19.56 -12.70 -9.73
N PHE A 209 -18.48 -12.12 -10.27
CA PHE A 209 -17.54 -11.34 -9.50
C PHE A 209 -18.12 -10.01 -9.03
N LEU A 210 -18.89 -9.31 -9.87
CA LEU A 210 -19.59 -8.09 -9.48
C LEU A 210 -20.63 -8.34 -8.38
N ASP A 211 -21.41 -9.41 -8.49
CA ASP A 211 -22.33 -9.83 -7.42
C ASP A 211 -21.61 -10.11 -6.10
N PHE A 212 -20.41 -10.68 -6.17
CA PHE A 212 -19.58 -10.89 -5.00
C PHE A 212 -19.09 -9.57 -4.41
N CYS A 213 -18.59 -8.64 -5.23
CA CYS A 213 -18.13 -7.32 -4.79
C CYS A 213 -19.25 -6.52 -4.11
N HIS A 214 -20.44 -6.50 -4.69
CA HIS A 214 -21.60 -5.79 -4.14
C HIS A 214 -22.00 -6.31 -2.76
N ARG A 215 -21.97 -7.63 -2.53
CA ARG A 215 -22.21 -8.20 -1.19
C ARG A 215 -21.16 -7.75 -0.15
N HIS A 216 -19.95 -7.39 -0.59
CA HIS A 216 -18.88 -6.87 0.28
C HIS A 216 -18.85 -5.34 0.31
N GLN A 217 -19.85 -4.66 -0.25
CA GLN A 217 -19.90 -3.19 -0.37
C GLN A 217 -18.69 -2.61 -1.12
N VAL A 218 -18.18 -3.35 -2.10
CA VAL A 218 -17.04 -2.95 -2.92
C VAL A 218 -17.53 -2.55 -4.31
N LEU A 219 -17.26 -1.30 -4.68
CA LEU A 219 -17.45 -0.73 -6.00
C LEU A 219 -16.33 -1.21 -6.94
N VAL A 220 -16.66 -1.63 -8.15
CA VAL A 220 -15.68 -1.96 -9.18
C VAL A 220 -15.56 -0.81 -10.19
N ILE A 221 -14.36 -0.32 -10.42
CA ILE A 221 -14.04 0.63 -11.49
C ILE A 221 -13.33 -0.14 -12.59
N PRO A 222 -14.03 -0.56 -13.66
CA PRO A 222 -13.38 -1.21 -14.80
C PRO A 222 -12.60 -0.19 -15.61
N GLU A 223 -11.42 -0.60 -16.10
CA GLU A 223 -10.60 0.22 -16.99
C GLU A 223 -10.29 -0.52 -18.29
N ILE A 224 -10.53 0.17 -19.39
CA ILE A 224 -9.97 -0.11 -20.72
C ILE A 224 -9.10 1.10 -21.06
N ASP A 225 -7.80 0.92 -20.99
CA ASP A 225 -6.87 2.00 -21.30
C ASP A 225 -6.85 2.29 -22.80
N MET A 226 -7.00 3.58 -23.15
CA MET A 226 -7.10 4.05 -24.52
C MET A 226 -6.67 5.52 -24.66
N PRO A 227 -6.03 5.90 -25.76
CA PRO A 227 -5.53 5.04 -26.84
C PRO A 227 -4.13 4.49 -26.57
N GLY A 228 -3.53 4.83 -25.42
CA GLY A 228 -2.25 4.33 -24.95
C GLY A 228 -2.31 2.86 -24.55
N HIS A 229 -1.20 2.28 -24.13
CA HIS A 229 -1.10 0.91 -23.56
C HIS A 229 -1.88 -0.16 -24.35
N SER A 230 -1.92 -0.05 -25.67
CA SER A 230 -2.87 -0.73 -26.55
C SER A 230 -2.24 -1.69 -27.56
N ALA A 231 -0.99 -2.15 -27.32
CA ALA A 231 -0.33 -3.04 -28.29
C ALA A 231 -1.06 -4.39 -28.46
N ALA A 232 -1.78 -4.89 -27.46
CA ALA A 232 -2.63 -6.08 -27.61
C ALA A 232 -3.78 -5.84 -28.61
N PHE A 233 -4.42 -4.68 -28.57
CA PHE A 233 -5.40 -4.26 -29.57
C PHE A 233 -4.79 -4.15 -30.96
N THR A 234 -3.64 -3.50 -31.07
CA THR A 234 -2.94 -3.33 -32.35
C THR A 234 -2.52 -4.66 -32.96
N ARG A 235 -2.03 -5.62 -32.17
CA ARG A 235 -1.73 -6.99 -32.65
C ARG A 235 -2.97 -7.69 -33.20
N THR A 236 -4.11 -7.53 -32.53
CA THR A 236 -5.35 -8.18 -32.91
C THR A 236 -5.94 -7.62 -34.19
N PHE A 237 -5.96 -6.29 -34.37
CA PHE A 237 -6.69 -5.64 -35.47
C PHE A 237 -5.82 -5.06 -36.56
N GLY A 238 -4.50 -5.01 -36.39
CA GLY A 238 -3.55 -4.45 -37.31
C GLY A 238 -3.69 -2.94 -37.53
N CYS A 239 -4.24 -2.21 -36.54
CA CYS A 239 -4.42 -0.76 -36.60
C CYS A 239 -4.37 -0.12 -35.20
N ASP A 240 -3.99 1.15 -35.14
CA ASP A 240 -4.03 1.99 -33.96
C ASP A 240 -5.46 2.34 -33.58
N MET A 241 -5.74 2.50 -32.27
CA MET A 241 -7.07 2.86 -31.78
C MET A 241 -7.55 4.21 -32.28
N GLN A 242 -6.67 5.18 -32.53
CA GLN A 242 -7.02 6.52 -33.02
C GLN A 242 -7.28 6.54 -34.55
N SER A 243 -6.94 5.47 -35.27
CA SER A 243 -7.29 5.37 -36.69
C SER A 243 -8.82 5.29 -36.86
N PRO A 244 -9.39 5.71 -38.05
CA PRO A 244 -10.84 5.62 -38.25
C PRO A 244 -11.40 4.20 -38.05
N LYS A 245 -10.67 3.15 -38.43
CA LYS A 245 -11.04 1.76 -38.21
C LYS A 245 -10.95 1.40 -36.72
N GLY A 246 -9.83 1.74 -36.08
CA GLY A 246 -9.60 1.45 -34.65
C GLY A 246 -10.60 2.16 -33.74
N LYS A 247 -10.90 3.44 -34.04
CA LYS A 247 -11.90 4.21 -33.30
C LYS A 247 -13.30 3.60 -33.39
N GLY A 248 -13.68 3.04 -34.54
CA GLY A 248 -14.92 2.28 -34.70
C GLY A 248 -14.96 1.04 -33.80
N ILE A 249 -13.89 0.25 -33.82
CA ILE A 249 -13.78 -0.99 -33.02
C ILE A 249 -13.80 -0.69 -31.52
N ILE A 250 -13.00 0.28 -31.05
CA ILE A 250 -12.92 0.57 -29.61
C ILE A 250 -14.23 1.13 -29.08
N LYS A 251 -15.02 1.86 -29.87
CA LYS A 251 -16.38 2.29 -29.47
C LYS A 251 -17.32 1.10 -29.25
N GLU A 252 -17.28 0.09 -30.10
CA GLU A 252 -18.08 -1.11 -29.92
C GLU A 252 -17.65 -1.90 -28.68
N LEU A 253 -16.34 -2.04 -28.45
CA LEU A 253 -15.79 -2.69 -27.25
C LEU A 253 -16.13 -1.92 -25.97
N LEU A 254 -16.00 -0.60 -25.97
CA LEU A 254 -16.34 0.24 -24.84
C LEU A 254 -17.86 0.18 -24.52
N ALA A 255 -18.70 0.16 -25.56
CA ALA A 255 -20.13 0.01 -25.38
C ALA A 255 -20.49 -1.36 -24.77
N GLU A 256 -19.88 -2.46 -25.29
CA GLU A 256 -20.05 -3.81 -24.74
C GLU A 256 -19.61 -3.90 -23.30
N ALA A 257 -18.43 -3.32 -22.96
CA ALA A 257 -17.92 -3.30 -21.60
C ALA A 257 -18.82 -2.46 -20.66
N CYS A 258 -19.29 -1.28 -21.08
CA CYS A 258 -20.21 -0.49 -20.28
C CYS A 258 -21.52 -1.24 -19.97
N ASP A 259 -22.02 -2.03 -20.93
CA ASP A 259 -23.23 -2.85 -20.73
C ASP A 259 -22.97 -4.05 -19.80
N LEU A 260 -21.78 -4.63 -19.83
CA LEU A 260 -21.37 -5.70 -18.91
C LEU A 260 -21.31 -5.20 -17.45
N PHE A 261 -20.76 -4.01 -17.24
CA PHE A 261 -20.63 -3.36 -15.93
C PHE A 261 -21.82 -2.42 -15.65
N ALA A 262 -23.04 -2.79 -16.05
CA ALA A 262 -24.23 -1.91 -16.05
C ALA A 262 -24.51 -1.25 -14.70
N GLU A 263 -24.31 -1.98 -13.59
CA GLU A 263 -24.60 -1.50 -12.23
C GLU A 263 -23.51 -0.59 -11.67
N GLU A 264 -22.30 -0.59 -12.26
CA GLU A 264 -21.20 0.26 -11.81
C GLU A 264 -21.37 1.69 -12.32
N PRO A 265 -21.23 2.72 -11.44
CA PRO A 265 -21.46 4.11 -11.83
C PRO A 265 -20.32 4.74 -12.61
N TYR A 266 -19.14 4.09 -12.65
CA TYR A 266 -17.94 4.63 -13.22
C TYR A 266 -17.38 3.71 -14.32
N PHE A 267 -16.62 4.32 -15.25
CA PHE A 267 -15.80 3.62 -16.22
C PHE A 267 -14.50 4.40 -16.47
N HIS A 268 -13.37 3.76 -16.32
CA HIS A 268 -12.07 4.39 -16.52
C HIS A 268 -11.57 4.14 -17.95
N ILE A 269 -11.16 5.22 -18.64
CA ILE A 269 -10.76 5.20 -20.07
C ILE A 269 -9.25 5.38 -20.26
N GLY A 270 -8.44 5.31 -19.21
CA GLY A 270 -6.99 5.49 -19.27
C GLY A 270 -6.57 6.91 -19.62
N THR A 271 -5.93 7.09 -20.77
CA THR A 271 -5.50 8.35 -21.43
C THR A 271 -4.12 8.87 -21.05
N ASP A 272 -3.32 8.12 -20.32
CA ASP A 272 -1.95 8.49 -19.97
C ASP A 272 -0.91 8.01 -21.01
N GLU A 273 0.28 8.55 -20.88
CA GLU A 273 1.52 8.16 -21.59
C GLU A 273 1.38 8.00 -23.12
N VAL A 274 0.51 8.76 -23.77
CA VAL A 274 0.23 8.66 -25.19
C VAL A 274 0.20 10.02 -25.89
N HIS A 275 0.57 10.01 -27.18
CA HIS A 275 0.39 11.17 -28.05
C HIS A 275 -0.95 11.09 -28.79
N PHE A 276 -1.79 12.11 -28.60
CA PHE A 276 -3.09 12.20 -29.27
C PHE A 276 -2.94 12.70 -30.70
N THR A 277 -3.29 11.85 -31.68
CA THR A 277 -3.28 12.17 -33.11
C THR A 277 -4.66 12.52 -33.64
N ASP A 278 -5.72 12.12 -32.91
CA ASP A 278 -7.12 12.46 -33.18
C ASP A 278 -7.68 13.27 -31.99
N PRO A 279 -7.92 14.59 -32.16
CA PRO A 279 -8.40 15.44 -31.05
C PRO A 279 -9.84 15.10 -30.61
N ASP A 280 -10.62 14.43 -31.44
CA ASP A 280 -11.99 14.04 -31.12
C ASP A 280 -12.06 12.67 -30.41
N PHE A 281 -10.95 11.93 -30.33
CA PHE A 281 -10.93 10.58 -29.76
C PHE A 281 -11.46 10.54 -28.33
N VAL A 282 -10.83 11.27 -27.40
CA VAL A 282 -11.22 11.27 -25.99
C VAL A 282 -12.59 11.87 -25.77
N PRO A 283 -12.98 13.03 -26.35
CA PRO A 283 -14.36 13.54 -26.23
C PRO A 283 -15.44 12.56 -26.67
N GLU A 284 -15.19 11.82 -27.76
CA GLU A 284 -16.16 10.81 -28.25
C GLU A 284 -16.27 9.60 -27.28
N MET A 285 -15.16 9.15 -26.67
CA MET A 285 -15.19 8.07 -25.67
C MET A 285 -15.90 8.50 -24.39
N VAL A 286 -15.63 9.70 -23.88
CA VAL A 286 -16.35 10.29 -22.73
C VAL A 286 -17.85 10.40 -23.01
N ALA A 287 -18.22 10.90 -24.19
CA ALA A 287 -19.63 10.99 -24.60
C ALA A 287 -20.32 9.61 -24.65
N LEU A 288 -19.60 8.59 -25.12
CA LEU A 288 -20.11 7.21 -25.14
C LEU A 288 -20.33 6.66 -23.72
N VAL A 289 -19.37 6.80 -22.83
CA VAL A 289 -19.49 6.39 -21.42
C VAL A 289 -20.69 7.07 -20.77
N ARG A 290 -20.83 8.38 -20.95
CA ARG A 290 -21.97 9.16 -20.43
C ARG A 290 -23.31 8.72 -21.03
N SER A 291 -23.33 8.35 -22.32
CA SER A 291 -24.53 7.84 -22.97
C SER A 291 -25.03 6.50 -22.40
N LYS A 292 -24.13 5.76 -21.74
CA LYS A 292 -24.40 4.52 -21.00
C LYS A 292 -24.76 4.77 -19.53
N GLY A 293 -24.99 6.03 -19.13
CA GLY A 293 -25.36 6.42 -17.77
C GLY A 293 -24.23 6.40 -16.75
N LYS A 294 -22.98 6.34 -17.20
CA LYS A 294 -21.79 6.26 -16.33
C LYS A 294 -21.01 7.56 -16.34
N LYS A 295 -20.19 7.77 -15.31
CA LYS A 295 -19.20 8.84 -15.25
C LYS A 295 -17.85 8.31 -15.77
N ALA A 296 -17.21 9.09 -16.65
CA ALA A 296 -15.92 8.76 -17.19
C ALA A 296 -14.80 9.21 -16.25
N ILE A 297 -13.85 8.29 -15.97
CA ILE A 297 -12.63 8.57 -15.22
C ILE A 297 -11.44 8.48 -16.19
N SER A 298 -10.42 9.31 -16.01
CA SER A 298 -9.16 9.19 -16.74
C SER A 298 -7.96 9.53 -15.88
N TRP A 299 -6.78 9.06 -16.27
CA TRP A 299 -5.52 9.40 -15.61
C TRP A 299 -5.15 10.87 -15.81
N SER A 300 -4.54 11.48 -14.79
CA SER A 300 -3.99 12.84 -14.83
C SER A 300 -2.61 12.86 -14.14
N PRO A 301 -1.51 13.26 -14.82
CA PRO A 301 -1.44 13.75 -16.23
C PRO A 301 -1.85 12.71 -17.27
N GLY A 302 -2.32 13.20 -18.43
CA GLY A 302 -2.80 12.44 -19.57
C GLY A 302 -3.40 13.41 -20.56
N CYS A 303 -4.63 13.19 -20.99
CA CYS A 303 -5.38 14.21 -21.71
C CYS A 303 -5.68 15.41 -20.80
N GLU A 304 -5.49 16.63 -21.32
CA GLU A 304 -5.81 17.84 -20.56
C GLU A 304 -7.31 18.15 -20.69
N TYR A 305 -7.93 18.44 -19.55
CA TYR A 305 -9.37 18.68 -19.47
C TYR A 305 -9.69 20.06 -18.86
N ALA A 306 -10.73 20.71 -19.41
CA ALA A 306 -11.47 21.75 -18.74
C ALA A 306 -12.61 21.15 -17.87
N PRO A 307 -13.13 21.89 -16.89
CA PRO A 307 -14.30 21.47 -16.12
C PRO A 307 -15.47 21.07 -17.01
N GLY A 308 -16.03 19.88 -16.79
CA GLY A 308 -17.14 19.33 -17.57
C GLY A 308 -16.73 18.46 -18.78
N GLU A 309 -15.46 18.47 -19.19
CA GLU A 309 -14.96 17.60 -20.28
C GLU A 309 -14.72 16.17 -19.80
N ILE A 310 -14.34 15.99 -18.54
CA ILE A 310 -14.24 14.70 -17.85
C ILE A 310 -15.02 14.75 -16.55
N ASP A 311 -15.49 13.61 -16.05
CA ASP A 311 -16.24 13.55 -14.80
C ASP A 311 -15.35 13.42 -13.56
N ILE A 312 -14.24 12.67 -13.68
CA ILE A 312 -13.27 12.44 -12.59
C ILE A 312 -11.87 12.32 -13.17
N ALA A 313 -10.89 12.96 -12.54
CA ALA A 313 -9.47 12.79 -12.82
C ALA A 313 -8.80 11.91 -11.75
N GLN A 314 -8.18 10.81 -12.12
CA GLN A 314 -7.35 10.01 -11.22
C GLN A 314 -5.90 10.49 -11.30
N LEU A 315 -5.41 11.09 -10.21
CA LEU A 315 -4.08 11.68 -10.14
C LEU A 315 -3.05 10.56 -9.92
N TRP A 316 -2.12 10.38 -10.87
CA TRP A 316 -1.16 9.29 -10.77
C TRP A 316 0.30 9.73 -10.60
N SER A 317 0.65 10.87 -11.13
CA SER A 317 2.02 11.39 -11.12
C SER A 317 2.19 12.50 -10.08
N TYR A 318 3.43 12.73 -9.64
CA TYR A 318 3.78 13.90 -8.82
C TYR A 318 3.37 15.25 -9.46
N MET A 319 3.22 15.29 -10.78
CA MET A 319 2.72 16.47 -11.51
C MET A 319 1.19 16.59 -11.45
N GLY A 320 0.49 15.51 -11.11
CA GLY A 320 -0.97 15.50 -10.97
C GLY A 320 -1.40 16.38 -9.80
N LYS A 321 -2.25 17.36 -10.08
CA LYS A 321 -2.83 18.25 -9.05
C LYS A 321 -4.33 18.29 -9.20
N PRO A 322 -5.09 18.33 -8.09
CA PRO A 322 -6.52 18.62 -8.14
C PRO A 322 -6.76 19.93 -8.92
N LYS A 323 -7.73 19.89 -9.83
CA LYS A 323 -8.17 21.08 -10.60
C LYS A 323 -9.56 21.47 -10.12
N PRO A 324 -9.81 22.77 -9.79
CA PRO A 324 -11.14 23.21 -9.39
C PRO A 324 -12.21 22.84 -10.43
N GLY A 325 -13.32 22.24 -9.96
CA GLY A 325 -14.42 21.81 -10.82
C GLY A 325 -14.20 20.50 -11.56
N ILE A 326 -13.13 19.76 -11.27
CA ILE A 326 -12.90 18.37 -11.71
C ILE A 326 -12.68 17.50 -10.47
N PRO A 327 -13.66 16.66 -10.10
CA PRO A 327 -13.48 15.70 -9.01
C PRO A 327 -12.25 14.83 -9.20
N SER A 328 -11.55 14.54 -8.10
CA SER A 328 -10.28 13.82 -8.16
C SER A 328 -10.26 12.57 -7.28
N ILE A 329 -9.61 11.52 -7.77
CA ILE A 329 -9.15 10.35 -7.00
C ILE A 329 -7.63 10.43 -6.92
N ASP A 330 -7.06 10.24 -5.74
CA ASP A 330 -5.62 10.39 -5.51
C ASP A 330 -4.90 9.05 -5.49
N SER A 331 -4.11 8.79 -6.52
CA SER A 331 -3.12 7.70 -6.57
C SER A 331 -1.68 8.23 -6.56
N LYS A 332 -1.51 9.54 -6.46
CA LYS A 332 -0.21 10.21 -6.44
C LYS A 332 0.61 9.72 -5.25
N PHE A 333 1.83 9.23 -5.50
CA PHE A 333 2.71 8.64 -4.49
C PHE A 333 2.15 7.39 -3.76
N ARG A 334 1.14 6.73 -4.33
CA ARG A 334 0.53 5.52 -3.77
C ARG A 334 0.69 4.31 -4.70
N TYR A 335 1.82 4.26 -5.41
CA TYR A 335 2.22 3.15 -6.27
C TYR A 335 3.10 2.19 -5.48
N ALA A 336 2.55 1.07 -5.04
CA ALA A 336 3.27 0.11 -4.20
C ALA A 336 4.51 -0.49 -4.88
N ASN A 337 4.54 -0.53 -6.23
CA ASN A 337 5.65 -1.07 -7.01
C ASN A 337 6.86 -0.11 -7.18
N HIS A 338 6.75 1.14 -6.75
CA HIS A 338 7.76 2.17 -7.00
C HIS A 338 8.56 2.58 -5.76
N PHE A 339 8.16 2.16 -4.58
CA PHE A 339 8.65 2.70 -3.33
C PHE A 339 9.28 1.66 -2.42
N ASP A 340 10.11 2.15 -1.50
CA ASP A 340 10.67 1.36 -0.42
C ASP A 340 9.63 1.11 0.66
N LEU A 341 9.59 -0.12 1.15
CA LEU A 341 8.62 -0.54 2.15
C LEU A 341 8.69 0.29 3.44
N PHE A 342 9.90 0.50 3.98
CA PHE A 342 10.05 1.10 5.30
C PHE A 342 9.94 2.62 5.27
N GLY A 343 10.57 3.28 4.31
CA GLY A 343 10.53 4.73 4.21
C GLY A 343 9.15 5.23 3.73
N ASP A 344 8.68 4.67 2.65
CA ASP A 344 7.50 5.22 1.97
C ASP A 344 6.19 4.96 2.71
N ILE A 345 6.06 3.89 3.53
CA ILE A 345 4.87 3.68 4.36
C ILE A 345 4.67 4.82 5.37
N VAL A 346 5.75 5.42 5.86
CA VAL A 346 5.71 6.59 6.75
C VAL A 346 5.03 7.76 6.03
N ALA A 347 5.44 7.99 4.79
CA ALA A 347 4.89 9.06 3.97
C ALA A 347 3.44 8.78 3.56
N VAL A 348 3.11 7.57 3.15
CA VAL A 348 1.73 7.16 2.80
C VAL A 348 0.79 7.36 3.98
N TYR A 349 1.18 6.92 5.18
CA TYR A 349 0.37 7.11 6.39
C TYR A 349 0.17 8.60 6.74
N ASN A 350 1.20 9.43 6.61
CA ASN A 350 1.16 10.83 7.05
C ASN A 350 0.65 11.80 5.99
N SER A 351 0.52 11.39 4.72
CA SER A 351 0.17 12.28 3.61
C SER A 351 -1.35 12.51 3.51
N ARG A 352 -1.73 13.74 3.17
CA ARG A 352 -3.09 14.09 2.76
C ARG A 352 -3.51 13.35 1.50
N ILE A 353 -4.81 13.18 1.35
CA ILE A 353 -5.47 12.64 0.15
C ILE A 353 -6.08 13.82 -0.58
N CYS A 354 -5.84 13.95 -1.89
CA CYS A 354 -6.33 15.06 -2.72
C CYS A 354 -5.98 16.45 -2.16
N ASP A 355 -4.87 16.60 -1.42
CA ASP A 355 -4.47 17.82 -0.71
C ASP A 355 -5.56 18.35 0.25
N ALA A 356 -6.49 17.49 0.69
CA ALA A 356 -7.64 17.81 1.53
C ALA A 356 -7.58 17.10 2.90
N GLU A 357 -8.20 17.69 3.91
CA GLU A 357 -8.33 17.10 5.24
C GLU A 357 -9.42 16.03 5.27
N TYR A 358 -10.52 16.28 4.55
CA TYR A 358 -11.66 15.37 4.40
C TYR A 358 -12.12 15.35 2.95
N GLY A 359 -12.84 14.31 2.60
CA GLY A 359 -13.49 14.18 1.30
C GLY A 359 -14.54 15.27 1.03
N SER A 360 -14.78 15.52 -0.23
CA SER A 360 -15.75 16.48 -0.73
C SER A 360 -16.21 16.06 -2.13
N ALA A 361 -17.08 16.87 -2.74
CA ALA A 361 -17.47 16.66 -4.13
C ALA A 361 -16.28 16.70 -5.10
N ASP A 362 -15.20 17.41 -4.77
CA ASP A 362 -13.98 17.54 -5.58
C ASP A 362 -12.86 16.59 -5.14
N ALA A 363 -12.85 16.13 -3.89
CA ALA A 363 -11.86 15.23 -3.31
C ALA A 363 -12.53 13.90 -2.93
N LEU A 364 -12.60 12.97 -3.88
CA LEU A 364 -13.39 11.74 -3.72
C LEU A 364 -12.71 10.71 -2.83
N GLY A 365 -11.37 10.64 -2.86
CA GLY A 365 -10.63 9.67 -2.08
C GLY A 365 -9.35 9.18 -2.75
N THR A 366 -8.97 7.94 -2.48
CA THR A 366 -7.67 7.40 -2.92
C THR A 366 -7.78 5.96 -3.39
N ILE A 367 -6.92 5.60 -4.34
CA ILE A 367 -6.72 4.24 -4.82
C ILE A 367 -5.21 3.95 -4.83
N MET A 368 -4.79 2.88 -4.12
CA MET A 368 -3.44 2.33 -4.24
C MET A 368 -3.30 1.59 -5.56
N ALA A 369 -2.24 1.88 -6.31
CA ALA A 369 -1.96 1.18 -7.55
C ALA A 369 -0.83 0.17 -7.40
N VAL A 370 -1.01 -1.00 -8.03
CA VAL A 370 0.02 -2.04 -8.16
C VAL A 370 0.22 -2.32 -9.63
N TRP A 371 1.31 -1.79 -10.19
CA TRP A 371 1.70 -2.02 -11.57
C TRP A 371 2.70 -3.17 -11.69
N ASN A 372 2.53 -3.99 -12.71
CA ASN A 372 3.34 -5.18 -12.95
C ASN A 372 4.27 -5.00 -14.14
N ASP A 373 5.11 -3.95 -14.11
CA ASP A 373 6.07 -3.63 -15.17
C ASP A 373 6.99 -4.82 -15.47
N HIS A 374 7.53 -5.44 -14.43
CA HIS A 374 8.26 -6.70 -14.51
C HIS A 374 7.35 -7.90 -14.27
N LYS A 375 7.60 -8.98 -14.99
CA LYS A 375 6.92 -10.23 -14.77
C LYS A 375 7.35 -10.83 -13.44
N LEU A 376 6.39 -11.34 -12.66
CA LEU A 376 6.61 -12.00 -11.38
C LEU A 376 6.21 -13.48 -11.48
N PRO A 377 6.79 -14.37 -10.64
CA PRO A 377 6.56 -15.82 -10.73
C PRO A 377 5.09 -16.23 -10.60
N ASP A 378 4.35 -15.59 -9.71
CA ASP A 378 2.93 -15.88 -9.46
C ASP A 378 2.21 -14.69 -8.80
N GLU A 379 0.89 -14.78 -8.64
CA GLU A 379 0.04 -13.75 -8.07
C GLU A 379 0.36 -13.43 -6.59
N ARG A 380 0.80 -14.41 -5.80
CA ARG A 380 1.22 -14.20 -4.40
C ARG A 380 2.54 -13.42 -4.32
N ASN A 381 3.43 -13.61 -5.29
CA ASN A 381 4.64 -12.81 -5.41
C ASN A 381 4.35 -11.35 -5.75
N ILE A 382 3.27 -11.06 -6.47
CA ILE A 382 2.82 -9.67 -6.70
C ILE A 382 2.58 -8.97 -5.35
N LEU A 383 1.86 -9.61 -4.45
CA LEU A 383 1.54 -9.07 -3.13
C LEU A 383 2.78 -8.93 -2.24
N LEU A 384 3.67 -9.93 -2.25
CA LEU A 384 4.90 -9.92 -1.46
C LEU A 384 5.84 -8.81 -1.91
N GLN A 385 6.19 -8.80 -3.18
CA GLN A 385 7.22 -7.92 -3.73
C GLN A 385 6.80 -6.45 -3.75
N ASN A 386 5.50 -6.18 -3.82
CA ASN A 386 4.95 -4.83 -3.77
C ASN A 386 4.50 -4.42 -2.35
N ALA A 387 4.79 -5.25 -1.34
CA ALA A 387 4.41 -4.98 0.05
C ALA A 387 2.93 -4.58 0.20
N PHE A 388 2.05 -5.27 -0.53
CA PHE A 388 0.64 -4.92 -0.72
C PHE A 388 -0.09 -4.62 0.61
N PHE A 389 -0.05 -5.58 1.56
CA PHE A 389 -0.80 -5.43 2.80
C PHE A 389 -0.32 -4.28 3.70
N PRO A 390 0.99 -4.07 3.95
CA PRO A 390 1.43 -2.92 4.73
C PRO A 390 0.97 -1.59 4.14
N TYR A 391 1.04 -1.43 2.81
CA TYR A 391 0.64 -0.20 2.12
C TYR A 391 -0.86 0.04 2.18
N ILE A 392 -1.67 -0.97 1.87
CA ILE A 392 -3.13 -0.81 1.85
C ILE A 392 -3.69 -0.54 3.24
N LEU A 393 -3.08 -1.08 4.31
CA LEU A 393 -3.49 -0.78 5.68
C LEU A 393 -3.21 0.68 6.06
N ALA A 394 -2.09 1.26 5.62
CA ALA A 394 -1.80 2.68 5.80
C ALA A 394 -2.81 3.57 5.06
N ILE A 395 -3.20 3.16 3.87
CA ILE A 395 -4.24 3.84 3.07
C ILE A 395 -5.62 3.70 3.72
N ALA A 396 -5.98 2.50 4.19
CA ALA A 396 -7.23 2.25 4.90
C ALA A 396 -7.38 3.18 6.11
N GLU A 397 -6.35 3.25 6.95
CA GLU A 397 -6.34 4.15 8.11
C GLU A 397 -6.49 5.61 7.68
N ARG A 398 -5.61 6.10 6.77
CA ARG A 398 -5.60 7.50 6.36
C ARG A 398 -6.91 7.91 5.68
N SER A 399 -7.45 7.09 4.79
CA SER A 399 -8.69 7.40 4.07
C SER A 399 -9.94 7.34 4.95
N TRP A 400 -9.86 6.57 6.04
CA TRP A 400 -10.93 6.49 7.02
C TRP A 400 -10.91 7.66 8.00
N ILE A 401 -9.75 7.95 8.64
CA ILE A 401 -9.66 8.99 9.66
C ILE A 401 -9.49 10.40 9.10
N GLY A 402 -9.05 10.55 7.85
CA GLY A 402 -8.77 11.86 7.25
C GLY A 402 -7.50 12.53 7.79
N GLY A 403 -7.36 13.82 7.59
CA GLY A 403 -6.22 14.61 8.04
C GLY A 403 -4.94 14.34 7.23
N GLY A 404 -3.80 14.33 7.92
CA GLY A 404 -2.48 14.27 7.30
C GLY A 404 -1.90 15.63 6.95
N SER A 405 -0.79 15.64 6.24
CA SER A 405 -0.09 16.85 5.80
C SER A 405 0.47 16.64 4.38
N GLU A 406 1.07 17.67 3.80
CA GLU A 406 1.87 17.53 2.57
C GLU A 406 3.22 16.86 2.91
N TYR A 407 3.15 15.60 3.37
CA TYR A 407 4.27 14.93 4.00
C TYR A 407 5.41 14.64 3.02
N PHE A 408 5.10 14.15 1.82
CA PHE A 408 6.12 13.91 0.79
C PHE A 408 6.90 15.17 0.45
N ASP A 409 6.22 16.32 0.32
CA ASP A 409 6.84 17.58 -0.03
C ASP A 409 7.62 18.20 1.14
N GLY A 410 7.15 18.02 2.37
CA GLY A 410 7.75 18.61 3.57
C GLY A 410 8.83 17.76 4.24
N ASN A 411 8.63 16.43 4.26
CA ASN A 411 9.43 15.48 5.04
C ASN A 411 9.98 14.32 4.19
N GLY A 412 9.56 14.20 2.93
CA GLY A 412 9.89 13.02 2.12
C GLY A 412 9.34 11.75 2.77
N VAL A 413 10.24 10.80 3.04
CA VAL A 413 9.92 9.51 3.68
C VAL A 413 10.58 9.34 5.05
N ILE A 414 11.13 10.40 5.62
CA ILE A 414 11.86 10.38 6.90
C ILE A 414 10.85 10.30 8.04
N LEU A 415 11.09 9.44 9.01
CA LEU A 415 10.37 9.45 10.28
C LEU A 415 10.60 10.80 11.00
N PRO A 416 9.56 11.42 11.56
CA PRO A 416 9.70 12.64 12.33
C PRO A 416 10.46 12.37 13.65
N ASP A 417 10.78 13.47 14.35
CA ASP A 417 11.38 13.40 15.69
C ASP A 417 10.49 12.59 16.66
N GLU A 418 11.09 11.70 17.45
CA GLU A 418 10.39 10.77 18.34
C GLU A 418 9.54 11.47 19.42
N SER A 419 9.88 12.70 19.78
CA SER A 419 9.11 13.50 20.73
C SER A 419 7.83 14.06 20.10
N SER A 420 7.74 14.12 18.77
CA SER A 420 6.61 14.70 18.03
C SER A 420 5.34 13.86 18.12
N ASP A 421 4.19 14.52 18.04
CA ASP A 421 2.90 13.81 17.97
C ASP A 421 2.71 13.05 16.66
N VAL A 422 3.35 13.50 15.59
CA VAL A 422 3.31 12.80 14.29
C VAL A 422 4.00 11.44 14.40
N PHE A 423 5.18 11.39 15.04
CA PHE A 423 5.87 10.14 15.32
C PHE A 423 5.04 9.21 16.21
N LYS A 424 4.48 9.72 17.30
CA LYS A 424 3.66 8.91 18.23
C LYS A 424 2.45 8.29 17.55
N LYS A 425 1.77 9.05 16.67
CA LYS A 425 0.63 8.56 15.89
C LYS A 425 1.07 7.46 14.91
N PHE A 426 2.19 7.65 14.23
CA PHE A 426 2.72 6.62 13.33
C PHE A 426 3.14 5.36 14.11
N ALA A 427 3.82 5.51 15.26
CA ALA A 427 4.23 4.37 16.10
C ALA A 427 3.03 3.59 16.66
N ASP A 428 1.93 4.27 16.99
CA ASP A 428 0.69 3.61 17.37
C ASP A 428 0.05 2.87 16.20
N PHE A 429 -0.01 3.47 15.02
CA PHE A 429 -0.46 2.80 13.79
C PHE A 429 0.41 1.57 13.49
N GLU A 430 1.75 1.70 13.51
CA GLU A 430 2.68 0.59 13.29
C GLU A 430 2.41 -0.58 14.26
N ARG A 431 2.20 -0.28 15.53
CA ARG A 431 1.90 -1.27 16.58
C ARG A 431 0.60 -2.02 16.28
N ARG A 432 -0.47 -1.31 15.93
CA ARG A 432 -1.77 -1.89 15.56
C ARG A 432 -1.66 -2.71 14.27
N MET A 433 -1.01 -2.17 13.26
CA MET A 433 -0.78 -2.85 11.97
C MET A 433 -0.04 -4.18 12.17
N LEU A 434 1.00 -4.22 13.00
CA LEU A 434 1.75 -5.44 13.31
C LEU A 434 0.91 -6.44 14.13
N TRP A 435 0.05 -5.94 15.02
CA TRP A 435 -0.90 -6.81 15.69
C TRP A 435 -1.87 -7.47 14.70
N HIS A 436 -2.40 -6.71 13.71
CA HIS A 436 -3.24 -7.26 12.65
C HIS A 436 -2.50 -8.27 11.77
N LYS A 437 -1.23 -8.04 11.45
CA LYS A 437 -0.37 -9.01 10.78
C LYS A 437 -0.39 -10.38 11.48
N ASP A 438 -0.25 -10.37 12.79
CA ASP A 438 -0.15 -11.60 13.58
C ASP A 438 -1.51 -12.28 13.86
N ASN A 439 -2.62 -11.56 13.74
CA ASN A 439 -3.94 -12.06 14.12
C ASN A 439 -4.89 -12.25 12.92
N PHE A 440 -5.09 -11.24 12.10
CA PHE A 440 -6.03 -11.29 10.97
C PHE A 440 -5.38 -11.60 9.63
N LEU A 441 -4.09 -11.26 9.46
CA LEU A 441 -3.34 -11.43 8.22
C LEU A 441 -2.29 -12.54 8.30
N LYS A 442 -2.48 -13.46 9.25
CA LYS A 442 -1.55 -14.58 9.44
C LYS A 442 -1.50 -15.45 8.19
N GLY A 443 -0.31 -15.59 7.61
CA GLY A 443 -0.08 -16.36 6.38
C GLY A 443 -0.18 -15.53 5.09
N GLU A 444 -0.54 -14.25 5.20
CA GLU A 444 -0.46 -13.32 4.09
C GLU A 444 0.97 -12.80 3.86
N PRO A 445 1.33 -12.43 2.60
CA PRO A 445 2.60 -11.80 2.31
C PRO A 445 2.70 -10.43 3.00
N PHE A 446 3.39 -10.37 4.12
CA PHE A 446 3.50 -9.17 4.94
C PHE A 446 4.97 -8.92 5.35
N PRO A 447 5.81 -8.35 4.48
CA PRO A 447 7.25 -8.27 4.70
C PRO A 447 7.68 -7.22 5.73
N TYR A 448 6.75 -6.39 6.23
CA TYR A 448 7.04 -5.31 7.15
C TYR A 448 7.28 -5.80 8.59
N VAL A 449 8.24 -5.17 9.27
CA VAL A 449 8.51 -5.34 10.69
C VAL A 449 8.66 -3.96 11.37
N ARG A 450 8.64 -3.93 12.69
CA ARG A 450 8.77 -2.69 13.45
C ARG A 450 10.06 -1.93 13.10
N GLN A 451 9.94 -0.64 12.78
CA GLN A 451 11.07 0.24 12.50
C GLN A 451 11.20 1.44 13.43
N THR A 452 10.15 1.78 14.18
CA THR A 452 10.13 2.96 15.07
C THR A 452 11.12 2.88 16.24
N ASN A 453 11.79 1.75 16.43
CA ASN A 453 12.85 1.54 17.44
C ASN A 453 14.23 1.27 16.82
N VAL A 454 14.41 1.51 15.53
CA VAL A 454 15.69 1.29 14.81
C VAL A 454 16.39 2.62 14.66
N HIS A 455 17.52 2.79 15.34
CA HIS A 455 18.26 4.06 15.43
C HIS A 455 19.61 3.95 14.76
N TRP A 456 19.99 4.97 14.00
CA TRP A 456 21.25 5.07 13.28
C TRP A 456 21.98 6.38 13.55
N ALA A 457 23.30 6.32 13.46
CA ALA A 457 24.15 7.46 13.22
C ALA A 457 24.61 7.44 11.76
N VAL A 458 24.46 8.55 11.05
CA VAL A 458 24.86 8.70 9.65
C VAL A 458 25.79 9.90 9.55
N THR A 459 26.98 9.73 8.95
CA THR A 459 27.94 10.82 8.79
C THR A 459 27.52 11.78 7.68
N ASP A 460 28.00 13.01 7.72
CA ASP A 460 28.09 13.82 6.52
C ASP A 460 28.84 13.07 5.41
N ALA A 461 28.61 13.46 4.17
CA ALA A 461 29.20 12.81 3.02
C ALA A 461 30.60 13.35 2.69
N PHE A 462 31.58 12.47 2.60
CA PHE A 462 32.97 12.78 2.21
C PHE A 462 33.10 12.77 0.69
N PRO A 463 33.83 13.71 0.06
CA PRO A 463 34.05 13.72 -1.39
C PRO A 463 34.96 12.56 -1.81
N ASN A 464 34.45 11.64 -2.64
CA ASN A 464 35.22 10.50 -3.14
C ASN A 464 35.85 10.72 -4.53
N GLU A 465 35.55 11.85 -5.17
CA GLU A 465 36.09 12.24 -6.48
C GLU A 465 35.83 11.21 -7.60
N GLY A 466 34.79 10.37 -7.42
CA GLY A 466 34.44 9.29 -8.34
C GLY A 466 35.12 7.94 -8.04
N ASP A 467 36.02 7.89 -7.06
CA ASP A 467 36.59 6.64 -6.54
C ASP A 467 35.66 6.10 -5.43
N LEU A 468 34.75 5.21 -5.81
CA LEU A 468 33.79 4.59 -4.88
C LEU A 468 34.46 3.69 -3.83
N SER A 469 35.71 3.30 -4.05
CA SER A 469 36.49 2.46 -3.13
C SER A 469 37.24 3.27 -2.07
N ARG A 470 37.41 4.59 -2.26
CA ARG A 470 38.18 5.49 -1.37
C ARG A 470 37.73 5.34 0.09
N SER A 471 38.71 5.21 0.99
CA SER A 471 38.46 5.10 2.42
C SER A 471 38.53 6.47 3.11
N PHE A 472 37.74 6.60 4.20
CA PHE A 472 37.62 7.84 4.97
C PHE A 472 37.70 7.54 6.49
N PRO A 473 37.90 8.57 7.35
CA PRO A 473 38.12 8.38 8.78
C PRO A 473 37.11 7.50 9.54
N PRO A 474 35.80 7.41 9.17
CA PRO A 474 34.90 6.47 9.85
C PRO A 474 35.31 4.99 9.75
N GLU A 475 36.09 4.61 8.76
CA GLU A 475 36.63 3.24 8.63
C GLU A 475 37.74 2.93 9.69
N ASP A 476 38.41 3.96 10.18
CA ASP A 476 39.43 3.81 11.23
C ASP A 476 38.81 3.77 12.65
N GLY A 477 37.60 4.32 12.81
CA GLY A 477 36.91 4.31 14.11
C GLY A 477 35.65 5.18 14.15
N ILE A 478 34.71 4.82 15.04
CA ILE A 478 33.45 5.54 15.24
C ILE A 478 33.69 6.75 16.15
N SER A 479 33.20 7.92 15.71
CA SER A 479 33.24 9.19 16.44
C SER A 479 31.97 10.01 16.18
N ASP A 480 31.70 11.01 17.03
CA ASP A 480 30.57 11.95 16.84
C ASP A 480 30.86 13.06 15.83
N SER A 481 32.10 13.21 15.41
CA SER A 481 32.53 14.10 14.33
C SER A 481 33.87 13.61 13.77
N TYR A 482 34.16 14.04 12.55
CA TYR A 482 35.41 13.63 11.84
C TYR A 482 36.03 14.86 11.18
N SER A 483 37.36 14.94 11.26
CA SER A 483 38.15 15.92 10.51
C SER A 483 38.82 15.25 9.32
N PHE A 484 38.60 15.77 8.13
CA PHE A 484 39.22 15.25 6.91
C PHE A 484 39.55 16.39 5.95
N GLU A 485 40.81 16.46 5.48
CA GLU A 485 41.31 17.50 4.57
C GLU A 485 40.97 18.93 5.03
N GLY A 486 41.05 19.16 6.35
CA GLY A 486 40.83 20.48 6.97
C GLY A 486 39.34 20.90 7.07
N LYS A 487 38.44 19.98 6.84
CA LYS A 487 36.98 20.17 7.05
C LYS A 487 36.46 19.27 8.17
N GLU A 488 35.45 19.75 8.89
CA GLU A 488 34.73 18.98 9.88
C GLU A 488 33.46 18.37 9.22
N TYR A 489 33.21 17.07 9.54
CA TYR A 489 32.07 16.29 9.11
C TYR A 489 31.30 15.84 10.34
N GLY A 490 30.02 16.21 10.40
CA GLY A 490 29.12 15.87 11.49
C GLY A 490 28.51 14.48 11.38
N VAL A 491 27.72 14.15 12.39
CA VAL A 491 26.97 12.89 12.43
C VAL A 491 25.50 13.21 12.77
N HIS A 492 24.60 12.65 12.00
CA HIS A 492 23.15 12.80 12.13
C HIS A 492 22.56 11.59 12.86
N ARG A 493 21.65 11.81 13.81
CA ARG A 493 20.88 10.75 14.46
C ARG A 493 19.53 10.63 13.73
N VAL A 494 19.20 9.42 13.28
CA VAL A 494 17.99 9.14 12.52
C VAL A 494 17.32 7.85 12.98
N THR A 495 15.99 7.76 12.84
CA THR A 495 15.20 6.60 13.20
C THR A 495 14.53 6.02 11.97
N GLY A 496 14.48 4.70 11.87
CA GLY A 496 13.84 3.95 10.79
C GLY A 496 14.69 2.78 10.30
N ALA A 497 14.07 1.80 9.67
CA ALA A 497 14.76 0.69 9.03
C ALA A 497 15.28 1.06 7.63
N GLY A 498 14.55 1.92 6.90
CA GLY A 498 14.93 2.46 5.60
C GLY A 498 15.27 3.94 5.70
N ILE A 499 16.51 4.31 5.35
CA ILE A 499 17.02 5.69 5.47
C ILE A 499 17.46 6.20 4.09
N TYR A 500 16.86 7.29 3.67
CA TYR A 500 17.20 7.98 2.43
C TYR A 500 18.16 9.14 2.70
N LEU A 501 19.37 9.04 2.12
CA LEU A 501 20.34 10.13 2.09
C LEU A 501 19.98 11.10 0.96
N ARG A 502 19.48 10.58 -0.15
CA ARG A 502 18.92 11.30 -1.29
C ARG A 502 17.72 10.52 -1.82
N HIS A 503 16.57 11.19 -1.95
CA HIS A 503 15.37 10.61 -2.51
C HIS A 503 14.90 11.41 -3.72
N PHE A 504 14.58 10.71 -4.79
CA PHE A 504 14.19 11.32 -6.06
C PHE A 504 13.16 10.42 -6.74
N TRP A 505 12.01 10.99 -7.09
CA TRP A 505 10.98 10.26 -7.81
C TRP A 505 11.22 10.28 -9.32
N SER A 506 11.65 11.46 -9.84
CA SER A 506 12.00 11.66 -11.24
C SER A 506 13.12 12.69 -11.35
N LEU A 507 13.67 12.90 -12.53
CA LEU A 507 14.72 13.92 -12.76
C LEU A 507 14.32 15.33 -12.30
N TRP A 508 13.02 15.58 -12.19
CA TRP A 508 12.47 16.90 -11.92
C TRP A 508 11.90 17.08 -10.52
N TYR A 509 11.81 16.00 -9.74
CA TYR A 509 11.12 16.04 -8.43
C TYR A 509 11.92 15.37 -7.33
N PRO A 510 12.78 16.14 -6.63
CA PRO A 510 13.44 15.66 -5.42
C PRO A 510 12.49 15.69 -4.23
N PHE A 511 12.53 14.66 -3.41
CA PHE A 511 11.93 14.69 -2.08
C PHE A 511 12.93 15.15 -1.03
N PRO A 512 12.47 15.74 0.09
CA PRO A 512 13.30 15.88 1.27
C PRO A 512 13.91 14.55 1.68
N ALA A 513 15.18 14.58 2.01
CA ALA A 513 15.96 13.44 2.47
C ALA A 513 16.95 13.90 3.54
N LEU A 514 17.72 12.98 4.12
CA LEU A 514 18.69 13.32 5.17
C LEU A 514 19.64 14.44 4.74
N PHE A 515 20.16 14.37 3.52
CA PHE A 515 21.00 15.43 2.96
C PHE A 515 20.13 16.41 2.16
N LYS A 516 20.05 17.65 2.62
CA LYS A 516 19.31 18.71 1.92
C LYS A 516 19.88 18.99 0.52
N ASN A 517 21.20 18.94 0.38
CA ASN A 517 21.92 19.17 -0.86
C ASN A 517 22.92 18.04 -1.09
N PRO A 518 22.47 16.83 -1.45
CA PRO A 518 23.36 15.70 -1.68
C PRO A 518 24.27 15.99 -2.87
N ALA A 519 25.55 15.65 -2.73
CA ALA A 519 26.54 15.79 -3.79
C ALA A 519 26.85 14.44 -4.45
N GLU A 520 26.99 14.43 -5.77
CA GLU A 520 27.59 13.32 -6.51
C GLU A 520 29.02 13.05 -6.06
N ASN A 521 29.54 11.87 -6.34
CA ASN A 521 30.91 11.48 -6.02
C ASN A 521 31.24 11.65 -4.54
N SER A 522 30.39 11.10 -3.69
CA SER A 522 30.49 11.20 -2.23
C SER A 522 30.32 9.85 -1.57
N THR A 523 30.86 9.72 -0.34
CA THR A 523 30.69 8.52 0.49
C THR A 523 30.21 8.92 1.88
N ALA A 524 29.10 8.38 2.34
CA ALA A 524 28.64 8.49 3.71
C ALA A 524 28.81 7.16 4.43
N TYR A 525 28.72 7.18 5.75
CA TYR A 525 28.74 5.99 6.59
C TYR A 525 27.56 5.98 7.51
N ALA A 526 27.02 4.78 7.76
CA ALA A 526 25.97 4.59 8.76
C ALA A 526 26.44 3.55 9.78
N TYR A 527 26.12 3.76 11.06
CA TYR A 527 26.42 2.78 12.09
C TYR A 527 25.39 2.78 13.20
N THR A 528 25.27 1.65 13.84
CA THR A 528 24.52 1.47 15.09
C THR A 528 25.13 0.34 15.91
N TRP A 529 24.85 0.35 17.20
CA TRP A 529 25.09 -0.78 18.07
C TRP A 529 23.77 -1.45 18.40
N VAL A 530 23.74 -2.78 18.30
CA VAL A 530 22.55 -3.58 18.58
C VAL A 530 22.83 -4.43 19.82
N TYR A 531 22.14 -4.13 20.92
CA TYR A 531 22.20 -4.95 22.11
C TYR A 531 21.30 -6.17 21.95
N SER A 532 21.90 -7.35 22.12
CA SER A 532 21.16 -8.62 22.19
C SER A 532 21.17 -9.16 23.62
N PRO A 533 20.02 -9.50 24.21
CA PRO A 533 19.95 -10.03 25.59
C PRO A 533 20.58 -11.42 25.71
N LYS A 534 20.76 -12.12 24.61
CA LYS A 534 21.34 -13.47 24.51
C LYS A 534 22.16 -13.64 23.25
N THR A 535 23.01 -14.63 23.23
CA THR A 535 23.65 -15.10 21.99
C THR A 535 22.62 -15.86 21.17
N GLN A 536 22.44 -15.50 19.88
CA GLN A 536 21.41 -16.09 19.05
C GLN A 536 21.68 -15.92 17.55
N ASP A 537 21.15 -16.84 16.77
CA ASP A 537 21.08 -16.74 15.30
C ASP A 537 19.80 -16.04 14.92
N VAL A 538 19.90 -15.08 14.00
CA VAL A 538 18.81 -14.24 13.51
C VAL A 538 18.95 -14.00 12.00
N GLY A 539 17.98 -13.36 11.40
CA GLY A 539 18.08 -12.82 10.06
C GLY A 539 18.36 -11.32 10.07
N ILE A 540 18.91 -10.80 8.99
CA ILE A 540 18.96 -9.37 8.71
C ILE A 540 18.46 -9.09 7.30
N LEU A 541 17.53 -8.15 7.17
CA LEU A 541 17.12 -7.59 5.88
C LEU A 541 18.05 -6.42 5.57
N VAL A 542 18.64 -6.44 4.38
CA VAL A 542 19.60 -5.40 3.92
C VAL A 542 19.27 -5.01 2.49
N GLU A 543 19.22 -3.71 2.21
CA GLU A 543 19.08 -3.16 0.88
C GLU A 543 19.84 -1.85 0.75
N PHE A 544 20.52 -1.64 -0.36
CA PHE A 544 21.21 -0.38 -0.69
C PHE A 544 20.68 0.25 -1.98
N GLN A 545 20.12 -0.56 -2.85
CA GLN A 545 19.46 -0.13 -4.08
C GLN A 545 17.96 -0.21 -3.88
N ASN A 546 17.29 0.92 -3.89
CA ASN A 546 15.84 0.93 -3.89
C ASN A 546 15.32 0.55 -5.27
N TYR A 547 15.16 -0.74 -5.48
CA TYR A 547 14.69 -1.33 -6.73
C TYR A 547 13.17 -1.13 -6.86
N SER A 548 12.79 -0.24 -7.77
CA SER A 548 11.40 0.21 -7.90
C SER A 548 10.50 -0.70 -8.73
N ARG A 549 11.01 -1.77 -9.33
CA ARG A 549 10.32 -2.65 -10.28
C ARG A 549 9.86 -1.98 -11.56
N SER A 550 10.27 -0.77 -11.82
CA SER A 550 10.11 -0.13 -13.11
C SER A 550 10.96 -0.85 -14.18
N VAL A 551 10.51 -0.83 -15.42
CA VAL A 551 11.27 -1.39 -16.55
C VAL A 551 12.67 -0.76 -16.73
N ASN A 552 12.86 0.42 -16.17
CA ASN A 552 14.14 1.15 -16.22
C ASN A 552 15.13 0.75 -15.13
N ASP A 553 14.70 0.08 -14.08
CA ASP A 553 15.54 -0.38 -13.00
C ASP A 553 15.96 -1.83 -13.23
N VAL A 554 17.21 -2.14 -12.96
CA VAL A 554 17.79 -3.46 -13.16
C VAL A 554 18.47 -3.95 -11.88
N PRO A 555 18.53 -5.27 -11.65
CA PRO A 555 19.21 -5.85 -10.49
C PRO A 555 20.70 -5.48 -10.48
N PRO A 556 21.35 -5.46 -9.29
CA PRO A 556 22.78 -5.29 -9.18
C PRO A 556 23.56 -6.43 -9.86
N PRO A 557 24.86 -6.21 -10.16
CA PRO A 557 25.75 -7.30 -10.60
C PRO A 557 25.83 -8.41 -9.56
N ALA A 558 26.04 -9.66 -10.00
CA ALA A 558 26.25 -10.79 -9.11
C ALA A 558 27.39 -10.51 -8.12
N GLY A 559 27.18 -10.83 -6.84
CA GLY A 559 28.15 -10.61 -5.77
C GLY A 559 28.30 -9.16 -5.29
N HIS A 560 27.45 -8.24 -5.77
CA HIS A 560 27.43 -6.84 -5.35
C HIS A 560 26.07 -6.47 -4.74
N TRP A 561 26.07 -5.63 -3.71
CA TRP A 561 24.84 -5.10 -3.12
C TRP A 561 24.13 -4.11 -4.05
N ASP A 562 24.91 -3.33 -4.79
CA ASP A 562 24.45 -2.32 -5.73
C ASP A 562 25.53 -2.01 -6.80
N TYR A 563 25.26 -1.03 -7.65
CA TYR A 563 26.22 -0.52 -8.65
C TYR A 563 27.26 0.45 -8.10
N ARG A 564 27.22 0.74 -6.79
CA ARG A 564 28.03 1.79 -6.14
C ARG A 564 29.12 1.23 -5.24
N GLY A 565 29.12 -0.07 -4.97
CA GLY A 565 30.07 -0.69 -4.05
C GLY A 565 29.74 -0.48 -2.58
N SER A 566 28.44 -0.33 -2.26
CA SER A 566 27.97 -0.29 -0.87
C SER A 566 28.32 -1.58 -0.14
N ARG A 567 28.67 -1.47 1.16
CA ARG A 567 29.12 -2.59 1.99
C ARG A 567 28.54 -2.49 3.40
N ILE A 568 28.37 -3.63 4.05
CA ILE A 568 27.92 -3.74 5.44
C ILE A 568 28.75 -4.74 6.22
N TRP A 569 29.04 -4.44 7.48
CA TRP A 569 29.75 -5.30 8.43
C TRP A 569 28.94 -5.48 9.71
N LEU A 570 28.96 -6.70 10.23
CA LEU A 570 28.49 -7.04 11.58
C LEU A 570 29.68 -7.52 12.42
N ASN A 571 29.98 -6.84 13.53
CA ASN A 571 31.13 -7.15 14.37
C ASN A 571 32.47 -7.27 13.58
N ASP A 572 32.68 -6.35 12.65
CA ASP A 572 33.82 -6.28 11.73
C ASP A 572 33.90 -7.41 10.69
N GLN A 573 32.91 -8.27 10.61
CA GLN A 573 32.78 -9.26 9.54
C GLN A 573 31.89 -8.72 8.44
N GLU A 574 32.38 -8.70 7.21
CA GLU A 574 31.61 -8.24 6.06
C GLU A 574 30.48 -9.22 5.74
N LEU A 575 29.28 -8.67 5.50
CA LEU A 575 28.12 -9.41 5.01
C LEU A 575 28.05 -9.25 3.48
N PHE A 576 27.93 -10.35 2.79
CA PHE A 576 27.85 -10.38 1.34
C PHE A 576 26.40 -10.50 0.87
N PRO A 577 26.05 -9.93 -0.32
CA PRO A 577 24.72 -10.05 -0.87
C PRO A 577 24.37 -11.49 -1.23
N PRO A 578 23.08 -11.83 -1.30
CA PRO A 578 22.65 -13.09 -1.87
C PRO A 578 22.91 -13.13 -3.38
N GLU A 579 22.82 -14.30 -3.97
CA GLU A 579 22.82 -14.44 -5.43
C GLU A 579 21.48 -13.91 -5.99
N TRP A 580 21.56 -13.02 -7.00
CA TRP A 580 20.37 -12.44 -7.62
C TRP A 580 19.78 -13.40 -8.65
N THR A 581 18.46 -13.44 -8.74
CA THR A 581 17.73 -14.26 -9.72
C THR A 581 17.98 -13.76 -11.14
N ASN A 582 17.90 -12.45 -11.34
CA ASN A 582 18.28 -11.78 -12.58
C ASN A 582 19.69 -11.20 -12.49
N SER A 583 20.34 -11.07 -13.65
CA SER A 583 21.59 -10.35 -13.78
C SER A 583 21.41 -9.18 -14.75
N PRO A 584 22.25 -8.13 -14.66
CA PRO A 584 22.22 -7.01 -15.58
C PRO A 584 22.51 -7.39 -17.03
N ASP A 585 23.08 -8.58 -17.27
CA ASP A 585 23.31 -9.11 -18.61
C ASP A 585 22.03 -9.62 -19.28
N VAL A 586 20.98 -9.85 -18.49
CA VAL A 586 19.68 -10.33 -18.95
C VAL A 586 18.61 -9.29 -18.60
N ARG A 587 18.67 -8.15 -19.28
CA ARG A 587 17.75 -7.02 -19.08
C ARG A 587 16.47 -7.24 -19.84
N SER A 588 15.46 -7.82 -19.22
CA SER A 588 14.15 -7.96 -19.83
C SER A 588 13.06 -7.91 -18.76
N PRO A 589 12.02 -7.10 -18.91
CA PRO A 589 10.88 -7.11 -18.00
C PRO A 589 10.06 -8.41 -18.09
N GLU A 590 10.33 -9.25 -19.10
CA GLU A 590 9.65 -10.53 -19.32
C GLU A 590 10.29 -11.71 -18.56
N ILE A 591 11.45 -11.49 -17.91
CA ILE A 591 12.10 -12.50 -17.07
C ILE A 591 11.53 -12.38 -15.66
N ASP A 592 11.08 -13.51 -15.11
CA ASP A 592 10.53 -13.57 -13.77
C ASP A 592 11.58 -13.14 -12.73
N GLN A 593 11.23 -12.14 -11.91
CA GLN A 593 12.06 -11.68 -10.80
C GLN A 593 11.70 -12.45 -9.53
N GLY A 594 12.72 -12.77 -8.72
CA GLY A 594 12.54 -13.55 -7.50
C GLY A 594 13.03 -12.84 -6.23
N ASN A 595 14.29 -12.50 -6.16
CA ASN A 595 14.92 -12.04 -4.92
C ASN A 595 15.70 -10.72 -5.06
N GLU A 596 15.32 -9.87 -6.01
CA GLU A 596 16.05 -8.65 -6.35
C GLU A 596 15.96 -7.54 -5.30
N ASN A 597 15.09 -7.68 -4.32
CA ASN A 597 14.99 -6.74 -3.19
C ASN A 597 14.71 -7.44 -1.85
N CYS A 598 14.91 -6.72 -0.74
CA CYS A 598 14.77 -7.29 0.60
C CYS A 598 13.35 -7.74 0.95
N THR A 599 12.32 -7.21 0.30
CA THR A 599 10.93 -7.61 0.57
C THR A 599 10.62 -9.01 0.03
N ALA A 600 11.31 -9.42 -1.03
CA ALA A 600 11.03 -10.68 -1.73
C ALA A 600 11.97 -11.82 -1.34
N ARG A 601 13.16 -11.51 -0.80
CA ARG A 601 14.16 -12.53 -0.46
C ARG A 601 14.12 -12.94 1.00
N PRO A 602 14.58 -14.16 1.32
CA PRO A 602 14.84 -14.54 2.71
C PRO A 602 15.87 -13.61 3.35
N PRO A 603 15.76 -13.31 4.66
CA PRO A 603 16.77 -12.53 5.35
C PRO A 603 18.12 -13.27 5.38
N LEU A 604 19.23 -12.51 5.39
CA LEU A 604 20.55 -13.10 5.54
C LEU A 604 20.70 -13.68 6.95
N PRO A 605 21.14 -14.93 7.10
CA PRO A 605 21.41 -15.51 8.41
C PRO A 605 22.67 -14.88 9.03
N VAL A 606 22.55 -14.40 10.27
CA VAL A 606 23.66 -13.77 11.00
C VAL A 606 23.62 -14.18 12.48
N HIS A 607 24.77 -14.05 13.14
CA HIS A 607 24.96 -14.37 14.55
C HIS A 607 25.11 -13.11 15.40
N LEU A 608 24.29 -12.96 16.45
CA LEU A 608 24.41 -11.90 17.44
C LEU A 608 25.01 -12.47 18.73
N ASN A 609 26.08 -11.85 19.20
CA ASN A 609 26.62 -12.11 20.53
C ASN A 609 25.73 -11.47 21.61
N LYS A 610 25.65 -12.07 22.78
CA LYS A 610 25.06 -11.42 23.95
C LYS A 610 25.80 -10.11 24.25
N GLY A 611 25.07 -9.02 24.42
CA GLY A 611 25.61 -7.68 24.58
C GLY A 611 25.56 -6.88 23.28
N TRP A 612 26.45 -5.91 23.13
CA TRP A 612 26.49 -4.99 22.00
C TRP A 612 27.17 -5.58 20.77
N ASN A 613 26.49 -5.53 19.64
CA ASN A 613 26.98 -5.91 18.31
C ASN A 613 27.06 -4.67 17.43
N LYS A 614 28.19 -4.46 16.76
CA LYS A 614 28.39 -3.30 15.88
C LYS A 614 27.88 -3.61 14.48
N VAL A 615 27.02 -2.74 13.94
CA VAL A 615 26.67 -2.69 12.53
C VAL A 615 27.30 -1.44 11.94
N PHE A 616 28.03 -1.60 10.85
CA PHE A 616 28.72 -0.52 10.16
C PHE A 616 28.49 -0.63 8.65
N MET A 617 28.25 0.49 7.97
CA MET A 617 27.97 0.53 6.54
C MET A 617 28.79 1.60 5.86
N LYS A 618 29.28 1.28 4.67
CA LYS A 618 29.88 2.22 3.71
C LYS A 618 28.88 2.46 2.59
N LEU A 619 28.56 3.72 2.32
CA LEU A 619 27.50 4.16 1.43
C LEU A 619 28.07 5.12 0.37
N PRO A 620 28.84 4.62 -0.62
CA PRO A 620 29.35 5.46 -1.68
C PRO A 620 28.27 5.76 -2.71
N VAL A 621 28.39 6.92 -3.37
CA VAL A 621 27.62 7.29 -4.55
C VAL A 621 28.52 7.98 -5.56
N GLY A 622 28.37 7.62 -6.82
CA GLY A 622 29.00 8.30 -7.96
C GLY A 622 28.06 9.33 -8.58
N LYS A 623 27.77 9.17 -9.85
CA LYS A 623 26.77 9.94 -10.58
C LYS A 623 25.37 9.60 -10.12
N PHE A 624 24.45 10.57 -10.15
CA PHE A 624 23.03 10.33 -9.81
C PHE A 624 22.19 9.71 -10.92
N THR A 625 22.75 9.61 -12.10
CA THR A 625 22.20 8.87 -13.23
C THR A 625 23.30 8.03 -13.86
N THR A 626 23.06 6.75 -14.05
CA THR A 626 24.01 5.81 -14.68
C THR A 626 23.34 5.10 -15.85
N PRO A 627 24.11 4.41 -16.73
CA PRO A 627 23.53 3.58 -17.78
C PRO A 627 22.64 2.45 -17.25
N GLU A 628 22.93 1.95 -16.03
CA GLU A 628 22.23 0.85 -15.40
C GLU A 628 20.97 1.31 -14.65
N ILE A 629 21.08 2.48 -14.02
CA ILE A 629 19.99 3.08 -13.25
C ILE A 629 19.80 4.51 -13.72
N TRP A 630 18.64 4.76 -14.29
CA TRP A 630 18.32 6.08 -14.82
C TRP A 630 18.25 7.14 -13.73
N LEU A 631 17.85 6.74 -12.51
CA LEU A 631 17.72 7.65 -11.37
C LEU A 631 18.20 6.99 -10.08
N VAL A 632 19.37 7.36 -9.60
CA VAL A 632 19.95 6.81 -8.39
C VAL A 632 19.29 7.41 -7.16
N LYS A 633 18.57 6.60 -6.39
CA LYS A 633 18.19 6.88 -5.00
C LYS A 633 19.37 6.46 -4.10
N TRP A 634 19.78 7.33 -3.20
CA TRP A 634 20.87 7.03 -2.27
C TRP A 634 20.28 6.71 -0.91
N ALA A 635 20.19 5.44 -0.60
CA ALA A 635 19.48 4.94 0.56
C ALA A 635 20.14 3.66 1.10
N PHE A 636 19.76 3.26 2.28
CA PHE A 636 19.97 1.92 2.80
C PHE A 636 18.78 1.46 3.62
N THR A 637 18.57 0.16 3.68
CA THR A 637 17.65 -0.51 4.59
C THR A 637 18.44 -1.53 5.40
N ALA A 638 18.25 -1.56 6.73
CA ALA A 638 18.77 -2.65 7.54
C ALA A 638 17.95 -2.82 8.82
N VAL A 639 17.50 -4.05 9.06
CA VAL A 639 16.74 -4.41 10.25
C VAL A 639 16.91 -5.89 10.58
N PHE A 640 17.10 -6.21 11.86
CA PHE A 640 17.18 -7.60 12.32
C PHE A 640 15.80 -8.20 12.50
N VAL A 641 15.64 -9.41 11.97
CA VAL A 641 14.39 -10.16 11.94
C VAL A 641 14.61 -11.59 12.44
N THR A 642 13.54 -12.28 12.75
CA THR A 642 13.57 -13.73 12.97
C THR A 642 14.14 -14.43 11.74
N PRO A 643 14.70 -15.65 11.85
CA PRO A 643 15.33 -16.35 10.72
C PRO A 643 14.41 -16.56 9.52
N ASP A 644 13.10 -16.59 9.73
CA ASP A 644 12.06 -16.68 8.70
C ASP A 644 11.61 -15.32 8.14
N GLY A 645 12.16 -14.21 8.67
CA GLY A 645 11.80 -12.85 8.24
C GLY A 645 10.44 -12.34 8.73
N SER A 646 9.69 -13.15 9.45
CA SER A 646 8.29 -12.83 9.77
C SER A 646 8.13 -11.74 10.82
N ARG A 647 9.07 -11.58 11.74
CA ARG A 647 8.99 -10.63 12.87
C ARG A 647 10.31 -9.94 13.15
N ALA A 648 10.25 -8.78 13.78
CA ALA A 648 11.41 -8.20 14.44
C ALA A 648 11.89 -9.11 15.57
N VAL A 649 13.20 -9.11 15.85
CA VAL A 649 13.76 -9.91 16.95
C VAL A 649 13.43 -9.24 18.29
N ASP A 650 12.80 -9.98 19.18
CA ASP A 650 12.41 -9.46 20.50
C ASP A 650 13.62 -9.10 21.37
N GLY A 651 13.50 -7.98 22.09
CA GLY A 651 14.47 -7.54 23.09
C GLY A 651 15.75 -6.94 22.51
N LEU A 652 15.85 -6.73 21.20
CA LEU A 652 16.93 -5.96 20.62
C LEU A 652 16.76 -4.46 20.93
N ILE A 653 17.88 -3.79 21.25
CA ILE A 653 17.94 -2.34 21.42
C ILE A 653 18.96 -1.81 20.42
N TYR A 654 18.51 -0.89 19.55
CA TYR A 654 19.40 -0.17 18.64
C TYR A 654 19.83 1.14 19.28
N SER A 655 21.11 1.42 19.30
CA SER A 655 21.63 2.65 19.88
C SER A 655 22.97 3.04 19.27
N PRO A 656 23.05 4.15 18.54
CA PRO A 656 24.32 4.67 18.03
C PRO A 656 25.35 4.96 19.14
N ASP A 657 24.87 5.23 20.35
CA ASP A 657 25.67 5.67 21.50
C ASP A 657 25.88 4.58 22.56
N LYS A 658 25.52 3.32 22.28
CA LYS A 658 25.57 2.20 23.22
C LYS A 658 24.77 2.44 24.52
N SER A 659 23.76 3.29 24.49
CA SER A 659 22.89 3.55 25.64
C SER A 659 21.67 2.61 25.60
N LYS A 660 21.24 2.10 26.75
CA LYS A 660 20.05 1.27 26.89
C LYS A 660 18.81 2.09 27.25
#